data_8ad98c3e792267477bec83f60e21ee0b
#
_entry.id   8ad98c3e792267477bec83f60e21ee0b
#
_cell.length_a   1.000
_cell.length_b   1.000
_cell.length_c   1.000
_cell.angle_alpha   90.00
_cell.angle_beta   90.00
_cell.angle_gamma   90.00
#
_symmetry.space_group_name_H-M   'P 1'
#
loop_
_entity.id
_entity.type
_entity.pdbx_description
1 polymer ?
#
loop_
_entity_poly.entity_id
_entity_poly.type
_entity_poly.pdbx_seq_one_letter_code
_entity_poly.pdbx_strand_id
1 'polypeptide(L)'
;MGSALTRSFDALRKHGVAFSRNLHGAIAACLLLFLFFVAGGTAFHESATVDEVAHVGAGLSYLQRLDLRLNPEHPPLAKVLAAIPLAVRGTRADYSSEAWNLAADFFPAYAMQWVFGDAVLGRWNAWKPTLLWARLPMLVLTLLLGWFVYLYATRLGGRWAGLLCLSAYVTTPAILTFGPLVITDLPVTLFSVIALWQFGEIWTAPTHKNARLFGMALGTALLSKFTGLLLLPVIVAVFIQTRFWPAPAEPVDKTERKLWRKTRWRCVLRGIVWSAIVVYVAYFVLSWNQPNDALDRIGSGSWAFLIRRPLMPIWLYYRGLLLMLLTASRPTFLFGQVLPHGVPYYFPIAFALKSTLGFLLLLLLNAAVALAFRKHKETAITPAYRAHWRVLMAGFFVFLVVCLLSRLDISIRHFTVPIVLLILMLAPLPRMMRALPRHRLLEAVTVVLVVACFAPILAAYPYFFPFANSLSFGRPLYYLLNDSNVTWNEGLPALERFAKQQHLTQVELDWASLSDPVLIVPEAQIWNCQTLTDADAGRWVAVEAVSILDNHNCGYLQQYPHQALAGGAIYVFKIPSPVPSIGKSNGPPVPTGQRIMWGMPFDLRAWAINVERHPERLPSELKILMQKFQQPPKQNAK
;
A
#
# COMPACT_ATOMS: atom_id res chain seq x y z
N MET A 1 -38.71 -36.01 37.25
CA MET A 1 -37.24 -35.85 37.31
C MET A 1 -36.60 -35.59 35.95
N GLY A 2 -37.12 -36.07 34.81
CA GLY A 2 -36.51 -35.88 33.49
C GLY A 2 -36.53 -34.45 32.93
N SER A 3 -37.57 -33.63 33.26
CA SER A 3 -37.69 -32.27 32.71
C SER A 3 -36.78 -31.22 33.33
N ALA A 4 -36.33 -31.46 34.58
CA ALA A 4 -35.39 -30.57 35.29
C ALA A 4 -33.94 -30.78 34.78
N LEU A 5 -33.58 -32.02 34.57
CA LEU A 5 -32.24 -32.40 34.02
C LEU A 5 -32.04 -31.85 32.58
N THR A 6 -33.05 -31.98 31.72
CA THR A 6 -32.98 -31.42 30.36
C THR A 6 -32.83 -29.90 30.35
N ARG A 7 -33.55 -29.17 31.22
CA ARG A 7 -33.43 -27.69 31.33
C ARG A 7 -32.04 -27.28 31.85
N SER A 8 -31.47 -28.04 32.82
CA SER A 8 -30.11 -27.77 33.31
C SER A 8 -29.03 -28.03 32.25
N PHE A 9 -29.17 -29.10 31.46
CA PHE A 9 -28.26 -29.37 30.34
C PHE A 9 -28.37 -28.30 29.22
N ASP A 10 -29.59 -27.83 28.91
CA ASP A 10 -29.79 -26.74 27.94
C ASP A 10 -29.25 -25.40 28.44
N ALA A 11 -29.39 -25.12 29.74
CA ALA A 11 -28.80 -23.91 30.36
C ALA A 11 -27.25 -23.97 30.35
N LEU A 12 -26.64 -25.10 30.76
CA LEU A 12 -25.20 -25.29 30.69
C LEU A 12 -24.68 -25.22 29.25
N ARG A 13 -25.41 -25.78 28.29
CA ARG A 13 -25.06 -25.69 26.87
C ARG A 13 -25.17 -24.24 26.35
N LYS A 14 -26.20 -23.48 26.77
CA LYS A 14 -26.34 -22.06 26.42
C LYS A 14 -25.22 -21.21 27.05
N HIS A 15 -24.89 -21.44 28.31
CA HIS A 15 -23.76 -20.76 28.99
C HIS A 15 -22.43 -21.11 28.35
N GLY A 16 -22.17 -22.38 28.04
CA GLY A 16 -20.95 -22.81 27.34
C GLY A 16 -20.81 -22.19 25.94
N VAL A 17 -21.90 -22.09 25.19
CA VAL A 17 -21.93 -21.42 23.87
C VAL A 17 -21.70 -19.90 24.00
N ALA A 18 -22.32 -19.26 25.02
CA ALA A 18 -22.13 -17.83 25.27
C ALA A 18 -20.68 -17.54 25.72
N PHE A 19 -20.13 -18.34 26.65
CA PHE A 19 -18.75 -18.23 27.10
C PHE A 19 -17.75 -18.41 25.94
N SER A 20 -17.92 -19.45 25.13
CA SER A 20 -17.09 -19.67 23.92
C SER A 20 -17.19 -18.51 22.93
N ARG A 21 -18.38 -17.94 22.77
CA ARG A 21 -18.58 -16.77 21.90
C ARG A 21 -17.84 -15.53 22.40
N ASN A 22 -17.88 -15.29 23.71
CA ASN A 22 -17.20 -14.17 24.33
C ASN A 22 -15.67 -14.34 24.28
N LEU A 23 -15.15 -15.54 24.47
CA LEU A 23 -13.73 -15.84 24.37
C LEU A 23 -13.17 -15.56 22.97
N HIS A 24 -13.82 -16.03 21.89
CA HIS A 24 -13.35 -15.75 20.53
C HIS A 24 -13.39 -14.25 20.20
N GLY A 25 -14.41 -13.54 20.68
CA GLY A 25 -14.51 -12.10 20.54
C GLY A 25 -13.39 -11.36 21.29
N ALA A 26 -13.08 -11.80 22.52
CA ALA A 26 -11.99 -11.23 23.31
C ALA A 26 -10.63 -11.46 22.65
N ILE A 27 -10.34 -12.67 22.15
CA ILE A 27 -9.09 -12.94 21.43
C ILE A 27 -8.99 -12.07 20.17
N ALA A 28 -10.08 -11.94 19.38
CA ALA A 28 -10.09 -11.09 18.21
C ALA A 28 -9.83 -9.61 18.56
N ALA A 29 -10.41 -9.12 19.67
CA ALA A 29 -10.16 -7.76 20.16
C ALA A 29 -8.69 -7.59 20.60
N CYS A 30 -8.11 -8.55 21.30
CA CYS A 30 -6.68 -8.53 21.68
C CYS A 30 -5.76 -8.49 20.44
N LEU A 31 -6.07 -9.27 19.41
CA LEU A 31 -5.31 -9.25 18.15
C LEU A 31 -5.42 -7.89 17.42
N LEU A 32 -6.59 -7.28 17.41
CA LEU A 32 -6.76 -5.94 16.83
C LEU A 32 -6.08 -4.86 17.68
N LEU A 33 -6.07 -4.98 19.01
CA LEU A 33 -5.30 -4.11 19.90
C LEU A 33 -3.79 -4.29 19.67
N PHE A 34 -3.30 -5.51 19.50
CA PHE A 34 -1.93 -5.77 19.10
C PHE A 34 -1.58 -5.05 17.80
N LEU A 35 -2.41 -5.19 16.78
CA LEU A 35 -2.24 -4.49 15.51
C LEU A 35 -2.21 -2.96 15.69
N PHE A 36 -3.14 -2.41 16.48
CA PHE A 36 -3.21 -0.98 16.78
C PHE A 36 -1.91 -0.47 17.40
N PHE A 37 -1.38 -1.16 18.42
CA PHE A 37 -0.16 -0.72 19.09
C PHE A 37 1.09 -0.90 18.22
N VAL A 38 1.19 -2.01 17.48
CA VAL A 38 2.36 -2.26 16.63
C VAL A 38 2.37 -1.34 15.42
N ALA A 39 1.29 -1.27 14.64
CA ALA A 39 1.22 -0.38 13.48
C ALA A 39 1.20 1.11 13.87
N GLY A 40 0.51 1.46 14.96
CA GLY A 40 0.51 2.82 15.52
C GLY A 40 1.88 3.23 16.04
N GLY A 41 2.60 2.31 16.70
CA GLY A 41 3.97 2.55 17.14
C GLY A 41 4.94 2.74 15.98
N THR A 42 4.84 1.94 14.91
CA THR A 42 5.58 2.13 13.67
C THR A 42 5.31 3.54 13.11
N ALA A 43 4.04 3.91 12.94
CA ALA A 43 3.65 5.23 12.47
C ALA A 43 4.22 6.38 13.32
N PHE A 44 4.38 6.17 14.62
CA PHE A 44 4.91 7.18 15.56
C PHE A 44 6.42 7.37 15.43
N HIS A 45 7.18 6.32 15.07
CA HIS A 45 8.64 6.33 15.00
C HIS A 45 9.19 6.73 13.63
N GLU A 46 8.34 6.81 12.60
CA GLU A 46 8.71 7.05 11.22
C GLU A 46 8.33 8.46 10.75
N SER A 47 9.15 9.06 9.89
CA SER A 47 8.83 10.27 9.12
C SER A 47 7.86 9.99 7.97
N ALA A 48 7.46 11.03 7.25
CA ALA A 48 6.62 10.89 6.07
C ALA A 48 7.39 10.16 4.96
N THR A 49 6.73 9.20 4.34
CA THR A 49 7.23 8.56 3.13
C THR A 49 6.99 9.45 1.90
N VAL A 50 7.69 9.16 0.80
CA VAL A 50 7.62 9.99 -0.43
C VAL A 50 6.18 10.24 -0.88
N ASP A 51 5.36 9.19 -0.99
CA ASP A 51 3.96 9.35 -1.44
C ASP A 51 3.10 10.08 -0.41
N GLU A 52 3.34 9.89 0.90
CA GLU A 52 2.56 10.57 1.95
C GLU A 52 2.66 12.09 1.85
N VAL A 53 3.86 12.60 1.51
CA VAL A 53 4.06 14.05 1.33
C VAL A 53 3.08 14.60 0.29
N ALA A 54 3.03 14.00 -0.90
CA ALA A 54 2.11 14.41 -1.94
C ALA A 54 0.64 14.16 -1.58
N HIS A 55 0.33 13.03 -0.95
CA HIS A 55 -1.05 12.65 -0.63
C HIS A 55 -1.66 13.53 0.46
N VAL A 56 -0.91 13.91 1.48
CA VAL A 56 -1.40 14.77 2.58
C VAL A 56 -1.71 16.17 2.05
N GLY A 57 -0.79 16.76 1.28
CA GLY A 57 -1.00 18.08 0.68
C GLY A 57 -2.19 18.09 -0.29
N ALA A 58 -2.26 17.09 -1.19
CA ALA A 58 -3.36 16.95 -2.13
C ALA A 58 -4.70 16.73 -1.40
N GLY A 59 -4.75 15.84 -0.41
CA GLY A 59 -5.97 15.56 0.34
C GLY A 59 -6.54 16.80 1.05
N LEU A 60 -5.67 17.61 1.65
CA LEU A 60 -6.08 18.86 2.30
C LEU A 60 -6.66 19.86 1.28
N SER A 61 -6.02 20.01 0.12
CA SER A 61 -6.52 20.89 -0.94
C SER A 61 -7.88 20.41 -1.51
N TYR A 62 -8.11 19.11 -1.62
CA TYR A 62 -9.38 18.56 -2.07
C TYR A 62 -10.54 18.94 -1.15
N LEU A 63 -10.32 18.99 0.17
CA LEU A 63 -11.34 19.39 1.14
C LEU A 63 -11.50 20.90 1.24
N GLN A 64 -10.38 21.65 1.23
CA GLN A 64 -10.42 23.10 1.46
C GLN A 64 -10.73 23.90 0.19
N ARG A 65 -10.35 23.38 -0.99
CA ARG A 65 -10.50 24.09 -2.27
C ARG A 65 -11.45 23.41 -3.25
N LEU A 66 -11.81 22.14 -3.05
CA LEU A 66 -12.59 21.34 -3.98
C LEU A 66 -11.96 21.34 -5.40
N ASP A 67 -10.64 21.14 -5.43
CA ASP A 67 -9.79 21.19 -6.61
C ASP A 67 -8.81 20.01 -6.57
N LEU A 68 -8.85 19.18 -7.61
CA LEU A 68 -8.08 17.92 -7.74
C LEU A 68 -6.80 18.09 -8.59
N ARG A 69 -6.22 19.31 -8.68
CA ARG A 69 -5.02 19.56 -9.50
C ARG A 69 -3.77 18.85 -9.01
N LEU A 70 -3.63 18.64 -7.69
CA LEU A 70 -2.51 17.91 -7.12
C LEU A 70 -2.74 16.40 -7.17
N ASN A 71 -1.69 15.63 -7.41
CA ASN A 71 -1.68 14.17 -7.36
C ASN A 71 -2.79 13.47 -8.15
N PRO A 72 -2.90 13.70 -9.48
CA PRO A 72 -3.94 13.13 -10.34
C PRO A 72 -3.76 11.64 -10.63
N GLU A 73 -2.56 11.08 -10.41
CA GLU A 73 -2.23 9.66 -10.67
C GLU A 73 -2.93 8.66 -9.77
N HIS A 74 -3.58 9.13 -8.71
CA HIS A 74 -4.36 8.28 -7.80
C HIS A 74 -5.73 8.87 -7.52
N PRO A 75 -6.80 8.04 -7.45
CA PRO A 75 -8.12 8.48 -7.04
C PRO A 75 -8.12 9.11 -5.63
N PRO A 76 -9.14 9.95 -5.27
CA PRO A 76 -9.05 10.87 -4.13
C PRO A 76 -9.30 10.27 -2.74
N LEU A 77 -9.90 9.06 -2.62
CA LEU A 77 -10.47 8.61 -1.35
C LEU A 77 -9.48 8.56 -0.19
N ALA A 78 -8.33 7.91 -0.37
CA ALA A 78 -7.32 7.77 0.68
C ALA A 78 -6.82 9.15 1.16
N LYS A 79 -6.57 10.06 0.20
CA LYS A 79 -6.12 11.41 0.44
C LYS A 79 -7.15 12.25 1.21
N VAL A 80 -8.41 12.17 0.80
CA VAL A 80 -9.53 12.84 1.47
C VAL A 80 -9.71 12.34 2.90
N LEU A 81 -9.71 11.01 3.11
CA LEU A 81 -9.86 10.43 4.45
C LEU A 81 -8.72 10.87 5.38
N ALA A 82 -7.48 10.86 4.90
CA ALA A 82 -6.31 11.33 5.66
C ALA A 82 -6.41 12.83 6.01
N ALA A 83 -7.01 13.63 5.14
CA ALA A 83 -7.13 15.07 5.32
C ALA A 83 -8.29 15.50 6.22
N ILE A 84 -9.30 14.64 6.49
CA ILE A 84 -10.43 14.99 7.36
C ILE A 84 -9.97 15.48 8.74
N PRO A 85 -9.13 14.76 9.51
CA PRO A 85 -8.65 15.23 10.80
C PRO A 85 -7.85 16.53 10.70
N LEU A 86 -7.09 16.71 9.61
CA LEU A 86 -6.30 17.92 9.37
C LEU A 86 -7.18 19.14 9.13
N ALA A 87 -8.22 18.99 8.30
CA ALA A 87 -9.18 20.05 8.03
C ALA A 87 -9.95 20.45 9.30
N VAL A 88 -10.41 19.47 10.10
CA VAL A 88 -11.10 19.71 11.37
C VAL A 88 -10.21 20.45 12.39
N ARG A 89 -8.90 20.18 12.38
CA ARG A 89 -7.92 20.84 13.26
C ARG A 89 -7.46 22.20 12.76
N GLY A 90 -7.92 22.64 11.61
CA GLY A 90 -7.50 23.92 11.03
C GLY A 90 -6.06 23.93 10.54
N THR A 91 -5.56 22.78 10.03
CA THR A 91 -4.22 22.70 9.44
C THR A 91 -4.06 23.74 8.34
N ARG A 92 -2.97 24.49 8.40
CA ARG A 92 -2.70 25.62 7.51
C ARG A 92 -2.20 25.12 6.16
N ALA A 93 -2.67 25.75 5.08
CA ALA A 93 -2.16 25.60 3.73
C ALA A 93 -2.23 26.94 3.01
N ASP A 94 -1.14 27.34 2.38
CA ASP A 94 -1.08 28.59 1.63
C ASP A 94 -1.36 28.35 0.15
N TYR A 95 -2.56 28.72 -0.28
CA TYR A 95 -3.03 28.63 -1.67
C TYR A 95 -2.63 29.86 -2.52
N SER A 96 -1.90 30.81 -1.97
CA SER A 96 -1.20 31.85 -2.74
C SER A 96 0.22 31.45 -3.12
N SER A 97 0.73 30.32 -2.57
CA SER A 97 2.08 29.82 -2.85
C SER A 97 2.29 29.46 -4.32
N GLU A 98 3.50 29.67 -4.80
CA GLU A 98 3.88 29.33 -6.17
C GLU A 98 3.74 27.82 -6.44
N ALA A 99 4.00 26.97 -5.44
CA ALA A 99 3.79 25.53 -5.56
C ALA A 99 2.34 25.15 -5.88
N TRP A 100 1.36 25.88 -5.32
CA TRP A 100 -0.05 25.70 -5.66
C TRP A 100 -0.38 26.25 -7.04
N ASN A 101 0.07 27.47 -7.35
CA ASN A 101 -0.26 28.17 -8.60
C ASN A 101 0.33 27.46 -9.82
N LEU A 102 1.53 26.88 -9.71
CA LEU A 102 2.23 26.20 -10.79
C LEU A 102 1.93 24.70 -10.89
N ALA A 103 1.15 24.15 -9.94
CA ALA A 103 0.83 22.72 -9.95
C ALA A 103 0.05 22.32 -11.23
N ALA A 104 0.59 21.37 -11.96
CA ALA A 104 0.00 20.84 -13.21
C ALA A 104 0.40 19.36 -13.39
N ASP A 105 -0.20 18.70 -14.36
CA ASP A 105 0.01 17.26 -14.61
C ASP A 105 1.29 16.93 -15.37
N PHE A 106 1.90 17.92 -15.98
CA PHE A 106 3.12 17.72 -16.76
C PHE A 106 4.37 18.07 -15.95
N PHE A 107 5.43 17.42 -16.28
CA PHE A 107 6.72 17.64 -15.66
C PHE A 107 7.38 18.93 -16.21
N PRO A 108 8.00 19.81 -15.40
CA PRO A 108 8.34 19.66 -13.98
C PRO A 108 7.27 20.15 -12.99
N ALA A 109 6.19 20.78 -13.45
CA ALA A 109 5.12 21.31 -12.59
C ALA A 109 4.42 20.21 -11.76
N TYR A 110 4.45 18.98 -12.23
CA TYR A 110 4.03 17.80 -11.48
C TYR A 110 4.75 17.63 -10.14
N ALA A 111 6.02 18.06 -10.02
CA ALA A 111 6.78 18.00 -8.77
C ALA A 111 6.21 18.90 -7.67
N MET A 112 5.40 19.90 -8.02
CA MET A 112 4.81 20.85 -7.07
C MET A 112 3.91 20.19 -6.03
N GLN A 113 3.38 19.01 -6.28
CA GLN A 113 2.62 18.25 -5.29
C GLN A 113 3.45 17.88 -4.06
N TRP A 114 4.75 17.55 -4.23
CA TRP A 114 5.65 17.28 -3.10
C TRP A 114 6.07 18.56 -2.41
N VAL A 115 6.41 19.61 -3.16
CA VAL A 115 6.77 20.93 -2.59
C VAL A 115 5.63 21.49 -1.75
N PHE A 116 4.40 21.45 -2.27
CA PHE A 116 3.21 21.89 -1.53
C PHE A 116 2.93 20.99 -0.31
N GLY A 117 3.05 19.66 -0.49
CA GLY A 117 2.82 18.69 0.57
C GLY A 117 3.82 18.81 1.72
N ASP A 118 5.09 19.03 1.42
CA ASP A 118 6.14 19.22 2.42
C ASP A 118 5.93 20.52 3.20
N ALA A 119 5.52 21.59 2.52
CA ALA A 119 5.16 22.83 3.18
C ALA A 119 3.94 22.65 4.11
N VAL A 120 2.92 21.91 3.71
CA VAL A 120 1.78 21.54 4.58
C VAL A 120 2.24 20.72 5.77
N LEU A 121 3.13 19.75 5.58
CA LEU A 121 3.57 18.87 6.65
C LEU A 121 4.48 19.58 7.65
N GLY A 122 5.45 20.37 7.21
CA GLY A 122 6.53 20.81 8.07
C GLY A 122 6.83 22.31 8.10
N ARG A 123 6.52 23.08 7.03
CA ARG A 123 6.80 24.53 7.02
C ARG A 123 5.68 25.36 7.62
N TRP A 124 4.44 25.06 7.27
CA TRP A 124 3.27 25.81 7.75
C TRP A 124 2.69 25.22 9.02
N ASN A 125 3.07 24.00 9.37
CA ASN A 125 2.59 23.27 10.54
C ASN A 125 3.72 22.48 11.20
N ALA A 126 3.48 21.95 12.41
CA ALA A 126 4.40 21.04 13.07
C ALA A 126 4.32 19.65 12.41
N TRP A 127 5.44 19.16 11.86
CA TRP A 127 5.47 17.96 11.01
C TRP A 127 4.91 16.70 11.69
N LYS A 128 5.35 16.39 12.90
CA LYS A 128 4.99 15.16 13.58
C LYS A 128 3.50 15.07 13.94
N PRO A 129 2.88 16.07 14.60
CA PRO A 129 1.44 16.05 14.85
C PRO A 129 0.62 16.01 13.56
N THR A 130 1.00 16.77 12.53
CA THR A 130 0.29 16.82 11.26
C THR A 130 0.29 15.44 10.59
N LEU A 131 1.44 14.79 10.51
CA LEU A 131 1.58 13.45 9.95
C LEU A 131 0.77 12.40 10.74
N LEU A 132 0.84 12.43 12.07
CA LEU A 132 0.11 11.45 12.91
C LEU A 132 -1.41 11.58 12.77
N TRP A 133 -1.93 12.80 12.69
CA TRP A 133 -3.35 13.03 12.43
C TRP A 133 -3.77 12.57 11.02
N ALA A 134 -2.92 12.75 10.01
CA ALA A 134 -3.16 12.24 8.67
C ALA A 134 -3.15 10.70 8.61
N ARG A 135 -2.27 10.04 9.38
CA ARG A 135 -2.15 8.58 9.47
C ARG A 135 -3.29 7.91 10.25
N LEU A 136 -3.94 8.64 11.17
CA LEU A 136 -4.99 8.06 12.02
C LEU A 136 -6.14 7.39 11.23
N PRO A 137 -6.73 7.99 10.19
CA PRO A 137 -7.74 7.31 9.39
C PRO A 137 -7.21 6.06 8.68
N MET A 138 -5.95 6.05 8.25
CA MET A 138 -5.33 4.89 7.61
C MET A 138 -5.16 3.74 8.60
N LEU A 139 -4.74 4.04 9.83
CA LEU A 139 -4.69 3.05 10.92
C LEU A 139 -6.08 2.47 11.21
N VAL A 140 -7.13 3.31 11.23
CA VAL A 140 -8.51 2.84 11.38
C VAL A 140 -8.92 1.91 10.23
N LEU A 141 -8.60 2.26 8.97
CA LEU A 141 -8.88 1.39 7.82
C LEU A 141 -8.12 0.06 7.90
N THR A 142 -6.90 0.07 8.42
CA THR A 142 -6.10 -1.14 8.64
C THR A 142 -6.74 -2.07 9.68
N LEU A 143 -7.24 -1.51 10.78
CA LEU A 143 -8.01 -2.25 11.78
C LEU A 143 -9.33 -2.79 11.21
N LEU A 144 -10.04 -1.98 10.42
CA LEU A 144 -11.27 -2.39 9.75
C LEU A 144 -11.02 -3.54 8.77
N LEU A 145 -9.91 -3.51 8.01
CA LEU A 145 -9.56 -4.62 7.12
C LEU A 145 -9.32 -5.90 7.94
N GLY A 146 -8.59 -5.83 9.05
CA GLY A 146 -8.40 -6.98 9.96
C GLY A 146 -9.74 -7.51 10.50
N TRP A 147 -10.63 -6.61 10.88
CA TRP A 147 -11.99 -6.97 11.32
C TRP A 147 -12.79 -7.66 10.20
N PHE A 148 -12.75 -7.13 8.97
CA PHE A 148 -13.41 -7.76 7.82
C PHE A 148 -12.79 -9.11 7.45
N VAL A 149 -11.48 -9.28 7.57
CA VAL A 149 -10.79 -10.59 7.41
C VAL A 149 -11.32 -11.58 8.45
N TYR A 150 -11.41 -11.17 9.72
CA TYR A 150 -11.99 -12.02 10.78
C TYR A 150 -13.43 -12.43 10.49
N LEU A 151 -14.28 -11.47 10.12
CA LEU A 151 -15.69 -11.72 9.82
C LEU A 151 -15.87 -12.63 8.60
N TYR A 152 -15.14 -12.36 7.52
CA TYR A 152 -15.26 -13.14 6.29
C TYR A 152 -14.73 -14.56 6.48
N ALA A 153 -13.57 -14.73 7.11
CA ALA A 153 -13.05 -16.06 7.45
C ALA A 153 -13.98 -16.82 8.40
N THR A 154 -14.59 -16.13 9.39
CA THR A 154 -15.61 -16.73 10.27
C THR A 154 -16.83 -17.20 9.49
N ARG A 155 -17.28 -16.43 8.51
CA ARG A 155 -18.38 -16.81 7.60
C ARG A 155 -18.05 -18.06 6.79
N LEU A 156 -16.79 -18.19 6.36
CA LEU A 156 -16.31 -19.31 5.55
C LEU A 156 -16.03 -20.58 6.36
N GLY A 157 -15.32 -20.49 7.46
CA GLY A 157 -14.77 -21.64 8.19
C GLY A 157 -15.11 -21.69 9.68
N GLY A 158 -15.92 -20.76 10.19
CA GLY A 158 -16.24 -20.67 11.63
C GLY A 158 -15.25 -19.82 12.41
N ARG A 159 -15.49 -19.66 13.72
CA ARG A 159 -14.75 -18.72 14.58
C ARG A 159 -13.25 -18.99 14.67
N TRP A 160 -12.83 -20.25 14.71
CA TRP A 160 -11.41 -20.61 14.70
C TRP A 160 -10.72 -20.22 13.39
N ALA A 161 -11.42 -20.33 12.26
CA ALA A 161 -10.93 -19.82 10.98
C ALA A 161 -10.78 -18.30 10.99
N GLY A 162 -11.74 -17.59 11.60
CA GLY A 162 -11.66 -16.15 11.79
C GLY A 162 -10.41 -15.75 12.60
N LEU A 163 -10.14 -16.42 13.72
CA LEU A 163 -8.97 -16.16 14.56
C LEU A 163 -7.66 -16.51 13.84
N LEU A 164 -7.61 -17.63 13.11
CA LEU A 164 -6.44 -18.03 12.33
C LEU A 164 -6.09 -16.97 11.27
N CYS A 165 -7.07 -16.55 10.49
CA CYS A 165 -6.85 -15.55 9.45
C CYS A 165 -6.51 -14.17 10.04
N LEU A 166 -7.15 -13.78 11.16
CA LEU A 166 -6.81 -12.53 11.84
C LEU A 166 -5.39 -12.58 12.43
N SER A 167 -4.96 -13.70 13.02
CA SER A 167 -3.59 -13.87 13.52
C SER A 167 -2.56 -13.74 12.40
N ALA A 168 -2.80 -14.37 11.24
CA ALA A 168 -1.96 -14.24 10.06
C ALA A 168 -1.93 -12.79 9.55
N TYR A 169 -3.07 -12.08 9.57
CA TYR A 169 -3.18 -10.69 9.13
C TYR A 169 -2.37 -9.75 10.03
N VAL A 170 -2.54 -9.81 11.34
CA VAL A 170 -1.87 -8.89 12.28
C VAL A 170 -0.36 -9.13 12.39
N THR A 171 0.13 -10.27 11.92
CA THR A 171 1.55 -10.63 11.88
C THR A 171 2.14 -10.57 10.47
N THR A 172 1.46 -9.92 9.52
CA THR A 172 1.96 -9.71 8.15
C THR A 172 2.79 -8.43 8.08
N PRO A 173 4.12 -8.50 7.84
CA PRO A 173 4.98 -7.31 7.80
C PRO A 173 4.51 -6.24 6.82
N ALA A 174 4.05 -6.62 5.61
CA ALA A 174 3.53 -5.66 4.63
C ALA A 174 2.32 -4.87 5.15
N ILE A 175 1.46 -5.45 5.98
CA ILE A 175 0.33 -4.75 6.61
C ILE A 175 0.81 -3.79 7.68
N LEU A 176 1.80 -4.20 8.48
CA LEU A 176 2.38 -3.37 9.54
C LEU A 176 3.17 -2.19 8.99
N THR A 177 3.90 -2.39 7.87
CA THR A 177 4.63 -1.34 7.17
C THR A 177 3.68 -0.33 6.53
N PHE A 178 2.80 -0.80 5.65
CA PHE A 178 2.04 0.07 4.74
C PHE A 178 0.65 0.43 5.26
N GLY A 179 0.15 -0.27 6.27
CA GLY A 179 -1.18 -0.07 6.84
C GLY A 179 -1.44 1.33 7.37
N PRO A 180 -0.59 1.88 8.24
CA PRO A 180 -0.82 3.19 8.82
C PRO A 180 -0.46 4.37 7.91
N LEU A 181 0.21 4.13 6.76
CA LEU A 181 0.68 5.18 5.87
C LEU A 181 -0.45 5.78 5.02
N VAL A 182 -0.32 7.06 4.69
CA VAL A 182 -1.28 7.78 3.82
C VAL A 182 -1.05 7.39 2.35
N ILE A 183 -1.36 6.15 2.03
CA ILE A 183 -1.23 5.56 0.69
C ILE A 183 -2.50 4.84 0.26
N THR A 184 -2.59 4.48 -1.00
CA THR A 184 -3.81 3.96 -1.62
C THR A 184 -3.98 2.44 -1.50
N ASP A 185 -2.93 1.70 -1.09
CA ASP A 185 -2.86 0.24 -1.16
C ASP A 185 -3.77 -0.48 -0.15
N LEU A 186 -3.79 -0.03 1.11
CA LEU A 186 -4.66 -0.62 2.13
C LEU A 186 -6.15 -0.27 1.91
N PRO A 187 -6.51 0.99 1.58
CA PRO A 187 -7.90 1.31 1.22
C PRO A 187 -8.44 0.46 0.06
N VAL A 188 -7.69 0.33 -1.05
CA VAL A 188 -8.16 -0.52 -2.16
C VAL A 188 -8.27 -1.98 -1.75
N THR A 189 -7.38 -2.48 -0.90
CA THR A 189 -7.42 -3.85 -0.39
C THR A 189 -8.68 -4.09 0.46
N LEU A 190 -8.98 -3.19 1.40
CA LEU A 190 -10.19 -3.26 2.23
C LEU A 190 -11.45 -3.33 1.37
N PHE A 191 -11.61 -2.35 0.47
CA PHE A 191 -12.84 -2.27 -0.32
C PHE A 191 -12.92 -3.35 -1.40
N SER A 192 -11.79 -3.88 -1.88
CA SER A 192 -11.77 -5.07 -2.74
C SER A 192 -12.24 -6.32 -1.99
N VAL A 193 -11.80 -6.54 -0.76
CA VAL A 193 -12.27 -7.66 0.08
C VAL A 193 -13.76 -7.57 0.34
N ILE A 194 -14.27 -6.36 0.68
CA ILE A 194 -15.71 -6.14 0.88
C ILE A 194 -16.48 -6.37 -0.42
N ALA A 195 -15.98 -5.88 -1.56
CA ALA A 195 -16.62 -6.07 -2.86
C ALA A 195 -16.70 -7.55 -3.24
N LEU A 196 -15.60 -8.30 -3.05
CA LEU A 196 -15.57 -9.75 -3.30
C LEU A 196 -16.53 -10.51 -2.38
N TRP A 197 -16.62 -10.13 -1.10
CA TRP A 197 -17.62 -10.70 -0.19
C TRP A 197 -19.03 -10.45 -0.70
N GLN A 198 -19.39 -9.20 -0.97
CA GLN A 198 -20.72 -8.83 -1.44
C GLN A 198 -21.05 -9.45 -2.81
N PHE A 199 -20.05 -9.59 -3.67
CA PHE A 199 -20.21 -10.31 -4.93
C PHE A 199 -20.54 -11.80 -4.71
N GLY A 200 -19.88 -12.45 -3.74
CA GLY A 200 -20.22 -13.80 -3.30
C GLY A 200 -21.66 -13.91 -2.75
N GLU A 201 -22.12 -12.91 -1.99
CA GLU A 201 -23.51 -12.86 -1.52
C GLU A 201 -24.52 -12.72 -2.67
N ILE A 202 -24.23 -11.95 -3.72
CA ILE A 202 -25.09 -11.90 -4.94
C ILE A 202 -25.16 -13.28 -5.60
N TRP A 203 -24.09 -14.08 -5.51
CA TRP A 203 -24.05 -15.41 -6.10
C TRP A 203 -24.93 -16.42 -5.37
N THR A 204 -25.21 -16.21 -4.10
CA THR A 204 -26.06 -17.06 -3.26
C THR A 204 -27.48 -16.50 -3.09
N ALA A 205 -27.59 -15.20 -2.94
CA ALA A 205 -28.86 -14.50 -2.70
C ALA A 205 -28.89 -13.17 -3.50
N PRO A 206 -29.32 -13.19 -4.77
CA PRO A 206 -29.34 -12.02 -5.64
C PRO A 206 -30.46 -11.05 -5.22
N THR A 207 -30.16 -10.17 -4.27
CA THR A 207 -31.08 -9.16 -3.75
C THR A 207 -30.65 -7.74 -4.14
N HIS A 208 -31.60 -6.80 -4.11
CA HIS A 208 -31.29 -5.37 -4.32
C HIS A 208 -30.31 -4.81 -3.28
N LYS A 209 -30.42 -5.29 -2.03
CA LYS A 209 -29.51 -4.91 -0.94
C LYS A 209 -28.07 -5.32 -1.27
N ASN A 210 -27.87 -6.59 -1.65
CA ASN A 210 -26.52 -7.10 -1.97
C ASN A 210 -25.96 -6.42 -3.22
N ALA A 211 -26.79 -6.12 -4.23
CA ALA A 211 -26.38 -5.36 -5.40
C ALA A 211 -25.88 -3.94 -5.04
N ARG A 212 -26.61 -3.24 -4.16
CA ARG A 212 -26.22 -1.91 -3.68
C ARG A 212 -24.93 -1.95 -2.86
N LEU A 213 -24.82 -2.86 -1.90
CA LEU A 213 -23.61 -3.01 -1.07
C LEU A 213 -22.38 -3.37 -1.90
N PHE A 214 -22.55 -4.28 -2.87
CA PHE A 214 -21.50 -4.61 -3.83
C PHE A 214 -21.08 -3.37 -4.63
N GLY A 215 -22.04 -2.62 -5.17
CA GLY A 215 -21.74 -1.42 -5.97
C GLY A 215 -21.08 -0.32 -5.16
N MET A 216 -21.50 -0.09 -3.92
CA MET A 216 -20.85 0.85 -3.00
C MET A 216 -19.40 0.42 -2.72
N ALA A 217 -19.15 -0.85 -2.39
CA ALA A 217 -17.81 -1.37 -2.13
C ALA A 217 -16.92 -1.30 -3.38
N LEU A 218 -17.45 -1.67 -4.56
CA LEU A 218 -16.73 -1.55 -5.83
C LEU A 218 -16.38 -0.09 -6.14
N GLY A 219 -17.34 0.82 -6.03
CA GLY A 219 -17.12 2.25 -6.27
C GLY A 219 -16.08 2.85 -5.32
N THR A 220 -16.11 2.45 -4.06
CA THR A 220 -15.13 2.89 -3.06
C THR A 220 -13.73 2.30 -3.33
N ALA A 221 -13.64 1.05 -3.83
CA ALA A 221 -12.37 0.48 -4.31
C ALA A 221 -11.81 1.26 -5.50
N LEU A 222 -12.66 1.64 -6.46
CA LEU A 222 -12.31 2.47 -7.61
C LEU A 222 -11.88 3.90 -7.21
N LEU A 223 -12.44 4.43 -6.13
CA LEU A 223 -12.03 5.72 -5.55
C LEU A 223 -10.74 5.63 -4.71
N SER A 224 -10.31 4.42 -4.34
CA SER A 224 -9.09 4.21 -3.57
C SER A 224 -7.86 4.14 -4.49
N LYS A 225 -7.90 3.30 -5.52
CA LYS A 225 -6.78 3.09 -6.45
C LYS A 225 -7.30 2.54 -7.79
N PHE A 226 -6.67 2.90 -8.91
CA PHE A 226 -7.08 2.38 -10.23
C PHE A 226 -6.97 0.85 -10.35
N THR A 227 -6.14 0.19 -9.54
CA THR A 227 -6.10 -1.28 -9.47
C THR A 227 -7.42 -1.89 -8.98
N GLY A 228 -8.32 -1.11 -8.37
CA GLY A 228 -9.71 -1.51 -8.11
C GLY A 228 -10.48 -1.92 -9.37
N LEU A 229 -10.09 -1.42 -10.56
CA LEU A 229 -10.63 -1.85 -11.85
C LEU A 229 -10.43 -3.35 -12.10
N LEU A 230 -9.44 -4.00 -11.46
CA LEU A 230 -9.21 -5.44 -11.57
C LEU A 230 -10.37 -6.28 -10.99
N LEU A 231 -11.27 -5.69 -10.22
CA LEU A 231 -12.50 -6.36 -9.81
C LEU A 231 -13.46 -6.62 -10.99
N LEU A 232 -13.38 -5.85 -12.09
CA LEU A 232 -14.19 -6.09 -13.29
C LEU A 232 -13.81 -7.41 -13.99
N PRO A 233 -12.53 -7.69 -14.33
CA PRO A 233 -12.15 -9.01 -14.84
C PRO A 233 -12.41 -10.14 -13.85
N VAL A 234 -12.42 -9.92 -12.52
CA VAL A 234 -12.86 -10.93 -11.55
C VAL A 234 -14.33 -11.31 -11.78
N ILE A 235 -15.21 -10.32 -11.99
CA ILE A 235 -16.62 -10.57 -12.32
C ILE A 235 -16.70 -11.43 -13.58
N VAL A 236 -15.98 -11.08 -14.64
CA VAL A 236 -15.94 -11.85 -15.89
C VAL A 236 -15.43 -13.27 -15.65
N ALA A 237 -14.33 -13.44 -14.90
CA ALA A 237 -13.76 -14.75 -14.59
C ALA A 237 -14.76 -15.66 -13.85
N VAL A 238 -15.51 -15.14 -12.88
CA VAL A 238 -16.55 -15.90 -12.18
C VAL A 238 -17.69 -16.29 -13.12
N PHE A 239 -18.07 -15.42 -14.06
CA PHE A 239 -19.07 -15.76 -15.08
C PHE A 239 -18.58 -16.86 -16.03
N ILE A 240 -17.35 -16.79 -16.49
CA ILE A 240 -16.73 -17.84 -17.30
C ILE A 240 -16.73 -19.17 -16.54
N GLN A 241 -16.34 -19.17 -15.27
CA GLN A 241 -16.37 -20.37 -14.42
C GLN A 241 -17.76 -20.99 -14.37
N THR A 242 -18.84 -20.22 -14.30
CA THR A 242 -20.19 -20.75 -14.25
C THR A 242 -20.68 -21.36 -15.57
N ARG A 243 -20.02 -21.08 -16.67
CA ARG A 243 -20.28 -21.73 -17.96
C ARG A 243 -19.86 -23.20 -17.95
N PHE A 244 -18.73 -23.49 -17.26
CA PHE A 244 -18.16 -24.85 -17.20
C PHE A 244 -18.62 -25.60 -15.93
N TRP A 245 -18.86 -24.90 -14.83
CA TRP A 245 -19.29 -25.47 -13.56
C TRP A 245 -20.54 -24.74 -13.06
N PRO A 246 -21.71 -25.43 -12.98
CA PRO A 246 -22.94 -24.82 -12.48
C PRO A 246 -22.73 -24.13 -11.14
N ALA A 247 -23.44 -23.03 -10.93
CA ALA A 247 -23.35 -22.31 -9.67
C ALA A 247 -23.92 -23.16 -8.51
N PRO A 248 -23.26 -23.14 -7.34
CA PRO A 248 -23.61 -24.07 -6.25
C PRO A 248 -25.02 -23.96 -5.71
N ALA A 249 -25.67 -22.81 -5.86
CA ALA A 249 -27.06 -22.54 -5.39
C ALA A 249 -28.06 -22.44 -6.57
N GLU A 250 -27.71 -22.97 -7.73
CA GLU A 250 -28.54 -22.86 -8.92
C GLU A 250 -29.74 -23.81 -8.83
N PRO A 251 -30.97 -23.36 -9.08
CA PRO A 251 -32.18 -24.19 -9.09
C PRO A 251 -32.06 -25.36 -10.09
N VAL A 252 -32.68 -26.48 -9.75
CA VAL A 252 -32.69 -27.69 -10.61
C VAL A 252 -33.61 -27.48 -11.81
N ASP A 253 -34.80 -26.86 -11.59
CA ASP A 253 -35.76 -26.57 -12.65
C ASP A 253 -35.15 -25.58 -13.67
N LYS A 254 -35.39 -25.85 -14.97
CA LYS A 254 -34.84 -25.05 -16.09
C LYS A 254 -35.39 -23.63 -16.12
N THR A 255 -36.67 -23.45 -15.80
CA THR A 255 -37.35 -22.14 -15.83
C THR A 255 -36.89 -21.28 -14.67
N GLU A 256 -36.88 -21.82 -13.46
CA GLU A 256 -36.37 -21.16 -12.27
C GLU A 256 -34.87 -20.81 -12.43
N ARG A 257 -34.09 -21.70 -12.99
CA ARG A 257 -32.66 -21.48 -13.29
C ARG A 257 -32.45 -20.28 -14.22
N LYS A 258 -33.25 -20.20 -15.31
CA LYS A 258 -33.18 -19.06 -16.25
C LYS A 258 -33.51 -17.73 -15.56
N LEU A 259 -34.57 -17.74 -14.75
CA LEU A 259 -34.98 -16.55 -13.98
C LEU A 259 -33.90 -16.15 -12.96
N TRP A 260 -33.37 -17.11 -12.23
CA TRP A 260 -32.32 -16.89 -11.23
C TRP A 260 -31.02 -16.35 -11.85
N ARG A 261 -30.58 -16.88 -12.99
CA ARG A 261 -29.44 -16.34 -13.76
C ARG A 261 -29.70 -14.90 -14.21
N LYS A 262 -30.89 -14.60 -14.72
CA LYS A 262 -31.30 -13.26 -15.13
C LYS A 262 -31.29 -12.28 -13.95
N THR A 263 -31.80 -12.71 -12.80
CA THR A 263 -31.82 -11.89 -11.57
C THR A 263 -30.43 -11.56 -11.07
N ARG A 264 -29.50 -12.53 -11.05
CA ARG A 264 -28.09 -12.28 -10.71
C ARG A 264 -27.44 -11.27 -11.63
N TRP A 265 -27.60 -11.42 -12.94
CA TRP A 265 -27.09 -10.46 -13.92
C TRP A 265 -27.62 -9.06 -13.63
N ARG A 266 -28.90 -8.91 -13.40
CA ARG A 266 -29.51 -7.62 -13.06
C ARG A 266 -28.92 -7.05 -11.76
N CYS A 267 -28.64 -7.88 -10.77
CA CYS A 267 -28.01 -7.44 -9.52
C CYS A 267 -26.57 -6.97 -9.76
N VAL A 268 -25.79 -7.68 -10.56
CA VAL A 268 -24.41 -7.26 -10.91
C VAL A 268 -24.41 -5.95 -11.68
N LEU A 269 -25.25 -5.81 -12.72
CA LEU A 269 -25.38 -4.57 -13.50
C LEU A 269 -25.81 -3.38 -12.61
N ARG A 270 -26.77 -3.59 -11.70
CA ARG A 270 -27.15 -2.58 -10.71
C ARG A 270 -25.99 -2.20 -9.80
N GLY A 271 -25.18 -3.18 -9.38
CA GLY A 271 -23.96 -2.92 -8.62
C GLY A 271 -22.97 -2.07 -9.40
N ILE A 272 -22.74 -2.35 -10.68
CA ILE A 272 -21.89 -1.55 -11.55
C ILE A 272 -22.43 -0.11 -11.67
N VAL A 273 -23.75 0.05 -11.84
CA VAL A 273 -24.38 1.39 -11.87
C VAL A 273 -24.16 2.12 -10.55
N TRP A 274 -24.39 1.47 -9.40
CA TRP A 274 -24.11 2.07 -8.11
C TRP A 274 -22.65 2.46 -7.94
N SER A 275 -21.71 1.65 -8.42
CA SER A 275 -20.28 1.99 -8.35
C SER A 275 -19.95 3.21 -9.21
N ALA A 276 -20.53 3.32 -10.40
CA ALA A 276 -20.36 4.49 -11.26
C ALA A 276 -20.92 5.76 -10.61
N ILE A 277 -22.10 5.67 -9.96
CA ILE A 277 -22.69 6.78 -9.21
C ILE A 277 -21.77 7.22 -8.07
N VAL A 278 -21.23 6.29 -7.30
CA VAL A 278 -20.32 6.60 -6.17
C VAL A 278 -19.08 7.33 -6.67
N VAL A 279 -18.45 6.82 -7.74
CA VAL A 279 -17.27 7.46 -8.33
C VAL A 279 -17.61 8.84 -8.87
N TYR A 280 -18.69 8.93 -9.66
CA TYR A 280 -19.11 10.19 -10.28
C TYR A 280 -19.40 11.28 -9.25
N VAL A 281 -20.22 10.96 -8.23
CA VAL A 281 -20.58 11.92 -7.18
C VAL A 281 -19.37 12.40 -6.40
N ALA A 282 -18.45 11.49 -6.05
CA ALA A 282 -17.24 11.87 -5.34
C ALA A 282 -16.38 12.86 -6.14
N TYR A 283 -16.12 12.56 -7.41
CA TYR A 283 -15.35 13.46 -8.27
C TYR A 283 -16.11 14.76 -8.55
N PHE A 284 -17.44 14.71 -8.73
CA PHE A 284 -18.26 15.90 -8.96
C PHE A 284 -18.17 16.90 -7.80
N VAL A 285 -18.27 16.41 -6.57
CA VAL A 285 -18.16 17.25 -5.36
C VAL A 285 -16.74 17.78 -5.19
N LEU A 286 -15.73 16.90 -5.26
CA LEU A 286 -14.33 17.24 -4.99
C LEU A 286 -13.68 18.10 -6.09
N SER A 287 -14.25 18.15 -7.29
CA SER A 287 -13.78 18.99 -8.39
C SER A 287 -14.63 20.25 -8.60
N TRP A 288 -15.38 20.67 -7.57
CA TRP A 288 -16.33 21.79 -7.73
C TRP A 288 -15.67 23.09 -8.18
N ASN A 289 -14.49 23.39 -7.73
CA ASN A 289 -13.71 24.57 -8.10
C ASN A 289 -12.54 24.25 -9.07
N GLN A 290 -12.54 23.05 -9.65
CA GLN A 290 -11.48 22.66 -10.60
C GLN A 290 -11.44 23.63 -11.79
N PRO A 291 -10.26 24.17 -12.18
CA PRO A 291 -10.10 24.92 -13.41
C PRO A 291 -10.54 24.12 -14.65
N ASN A 292 -11.13 24.81 -15.63
CA ASN A 292 -11.69 24.16 -16.80
C ASN A 292 -10.71 23.98 -17.97
N ASP A 293 -9.44 24.28 -17.78
CA ASP A 293 -8.41 24.42 -18.82
C ASP A 293 -8.44 23.30 -19.90
N ALA A 294 -8.65 22.05 -19.47
CA ALA A 294 -8.72 20.92 -20.40
C ALA A 294 -10.05 20.83 -21.19
N LEU A 295 -11.12 21.41 -20.66
CA LEU A 295 -12.46 21.38 -21.26
C LEU A 295 -12.84 22.70 -21.93
N ASP A 296 -11.95 23.70 -21.92
CA ASP A 296 -12.20 25.03 -22.51
C ASP A 296 -12.44 24.98 -24.02
N ARG A 297 -11.94 23.95 -24.69
CA ARG A 297 -12.20 23.69 -26.11
C ARG A 297 -13.67 23.37 -26.43
N ILE A 298 -14.49 23.02 -25.42
CA ILE A 298 -15.92 22.71 -25.61
C ILE A 298 -16.75 23.98 -25.89
N GLY A 299 -16.15 25.17 -25.80
CA GLY A 299 -16.79 26.45 -26.06
C GLY A 299 -16.70 27.41 -24.86
N SER A 300 -16.99 28.67 -25.11
CA SER A 300 -17.04 29.75 -24.11
C SER A 300 -18.48 30.20 -23.86
N GLY A 301 -18.78 30.64 -22.64
CA GLY A 301 -20.09 31.16 -22.28
C GLY A 301 -20.86 30.33 -21.26
N SER A 302 -21.96 30.88 -20.76
CA SER A 302 -22.75 30.29 -19.65
C SER A 302 -23.35 28.92 -19.96
N TRP A 303 -23.73 28.64 -21.21
CA TRP A 303 -24.24 27.31 -21.60
C TRP A 303 -23.14 26.24 -21.63
N ALA A 304 -21.88 26.61 -21.94
CA ALA A 304 -20.76 25.68 -21.93
C ALA A 304 -20.47 25.15 -20.53
N PHE A 305 -20.73 25.94 -19.48
CA PHE A 305 -20.65 25.49 -18.09
C PHE A 305 -21.59 24.30 -17.83
N LEU A 306 -22.81 24.31 -18.37
CA LEU A 306 -23.78 23.21 -18.18
C LEU A 306 -23.30 21.87 -18.78
N ILE A 307 -22.42 21.90 -19.78
CA ILE A 307 -21.85 20.71 -20.40
C ILE A 307 -20.52 20.34 -19.73
N ARG A 308 -19.64 21.30 -19.49
CA ARG A 308 -18.31 21.08 -18.92
C ARG A 308 -18.40 20.49 -17.51
N ARG A 309 -19.31 21.01 -16.70
CA ARG A 309 -19.44 20.62 -15.29
C ARG A 309 -19.77 19.13 -15.11
N PRO A 310 -20.78 18.55 -15.78
CA PRO A 310 -21.05 17.12 -15.73
C PRO A 310 -19.94 16.25 -16.34
N LEU A 311 -19.16 16.76 -17.30
CA LEU A 311 -18.07 16.01 -17.93
C LEU A 311 -16.78 16.01 -17.10
N MET A 312 -16.57 17.00 -16.23
CA MET A 312 -15.36 17.14 -15.43
C MET A 312 -15.03 15.87 -14.60
N PRO A 313 -15.96 15.25 -13.86
CA PRO A 313 -15.69 14.01 -13.10
C PRO A 313 -15.17 12.87 -13.99
N ILE A 314 -15.77 12.69 -15.15
CA ILE A 314 -15.40 11.65 -16.11
C ILE A 314 -14.00 11.93 -16.66
N TRP A 315 -13.74 13.17 -17.06
CA TRP A 315 -12.44 13.60 -17.58
C TRP A 315 -11.32 13.42 -16.55
N LEU A 316 -11.52 13.85 -15.31
CA LEU A 316 -10.52 13.76 -14.26
C LEU A 316 -10.18 12.30 -13.92
N TYR A 317 -11.20 11.42 -13.84
CA TYR A 317 -10.99 9.99 -13.61
C TYR A 317 -10.20 9.35 -14.77
N TYR A 318 -10.61 9.62 -16.02
CA TYR A 318 -9.94 9.11 -17.22
C TYR A 318 -8.50 9.63 -17.33
N ARG A 319 -8.28 10.94 -17.10
CA ARG A 319 -6.96 11.57 -17.11
C ARG A 319 -6.01 10.93 -16.13
N GLY A 320 -6.45 10.72 -14.89
CA GLY A 320 -5.65 10.06 -13.85
C GLY A 320 -5.31 8.62 -14.21
N LEU A 321 -6.27 7.87 -14.76
CA LEU A 321 -6.03 6.50 -15.26
C LEU A 321 -5.01 6.49 -16.40
N LEU A 322 -5.13 7.40 -17.37
CA LEU A 322 -4.20 7.50 -18.48
C LEU A 322 -2.78 7.84 -17.99
N LEU A 323 -2.64 8.79 -17.08
CA LEU A 323 -1.35 9.16 -16.50
C LEU A 323 -0.71 7.95 -15.80
N MET A 324 -1.48 7.22 -15.00
CA MET A 324 -1.03 6.01 -14.33
C MET A 324 -0.55 4.93 -15.31
N LEU A 325 -1.27 4.72 -16.43
CA LEU A 325 -0.88 3.75 -17.46
C LEU A 325 0.40 4.15 -18.18
N LEU A 326 0.59 5.44 -18.47
CA LEU A 326 1.78 5.97 -19.13
C LEU A 326 3.03 5.90 -18.23
N THR A 327 2.87 5.94 -16.92
CA THR A 327 3.98 5.92 -15.95
C THR A 327 4.20 4.53 -15.31
N ALA A 328 3.46 3.50 -15.75
CA ALA A 328 3.44 2.16 -15.14
C ALA A 328 4.64 1.27 -15.51
N SER A 329 5.76 1.82 -15.96
CA SER A 329 6.97 1.05 -16.26
C SER A 329 8.18 1.74 -15.65
N ARG A 330 8.93 0.99 -14.85
CA ARG A 330 10.16 1.48 -14.19
C ARG A 330 11.22 0.38 -14.14
N PRO A 331 12.52 0.74 -14.05
CA PRO A 331 13.55 -0.22 -13.72
C PRO A 331 13.25 -0.92 -12.40
N THR A 332 13.58 -2.21 -12.35
CA THR A 332 13.36 -3.07 -11.18
C THR A 332 14.70 -3.55 -10.66
N PHE A 333 14.91 -3.46 -9.35
CA PHE A 333 16.10 -4.00 -8.69
C PHE A 333 15.80 -5.37 -8.08
N LEU A 334 16.65 -6.36 -8.39
CA LEU A 334 16.55 -7.69 -7.83
C LEU A 334 17.93 -8.38 -7.79
N PHE A 335 18.30 -8.91 -6.62
CA PHE A 335 19.57 -9.63 -6.40
C PHE A 335 20.83 -8.87 -6.85
N GLY A 336 20.90 -7.58 -6.55
CA GLY A 336 22.04 -6.74 -6.91
C GLY A 336 22.06 -6.28 -8.36
N GLN A 337 21.02 -6.57 -9.14
CA GLN A 337 20.93 -6.20 -10.55
C GLN A 337 19.79 -5.23 -10.80
N VAL A 338 20.03 -4.21 -11.62
CA VAL A 338 19.01 -3.29 -12.13
C VAL A 338 18.51 -3.85 -13.46
N LEU A 339 17.24 -4.27 -13.48
CA LEU A 339 16.56 -4.77 -14.66
C LEU A 339 15.78 -3.61 -15.31
N PRO A 340 15.66 -3.53 -16.65
CA PRO A 340 15.06 -2.39 -17.33
C PRO A 340 13.55 -2.25 -17.06
N HIS A 341 12.88 -3.32 -16.68
CA HIS A 341 11.46 -3.36 -16.34
C HIS A 341 11.17 -4.53 -15.41
N GLY A 342 9.93 -4.59 -14.89
CA GLY A 342 9.46 -5.66 -14.01
C GLY A 342 9.56 -7.06 -14.61
N VAL A 343 9.68 -8.06 -13.73
CA VAL A 343 9.86 -9.48 -14.08
C VAL A 343 8.84 -10.37 -13.33
N PRO A 344 8.34 -11.45 -13.95
CA PRO A 344 7.25 -12.25 -13.36
C PRO A 344 7.55 -12.87 -11.99
N TYR A 345 8.80 -13.10 -11.67
CA TYR A 345 9.22 -13.71 -10.41
C TYR A 345 9.48 -12.71 -9.28
N TYR A 346 9.35 -11.41 -9.52
CA TYR A 346 9.57 -10.37 -8.51
C TYR A 346 8.63 -10.50 -7.31
N PHE A 347 7.31 -10.46 -7.52
CA PHE A 347 6.35 -10.55 -6.42
C PHE A 347 6.39 -11.88 -5.67
N PRO A 348 6.54 -13.05 -6.30
CA PRO A 348 6.80 -14.31 -5.60
C PRO A 348 8.03 -14.26 -4.67
N ILE A 349 9.15 -13.69 -5.13
CA ILE A 349 10.37 -13.53 -4.33
C ILE A 349 10.17 -12.52 -3.21
N ALA A 350 9.62 -11.34 -3.53
CA ALA A 350 9.32 -10.32 -2.53
C ALA A 350 8.37 -10.85 -1.44
N PHE A 351 7.33 -11.61 -1.83
CA PHE A 351 6.41 -12.26 -0.90
C PHE A 351 7.12 -13.29 -0.01
N ALA A 352 7.98 -14.14 -0.58
CA ALA A 352 8.73 -15.12 0.17
C ALA A 352 9.68 -14.46 1.20
N LEU A 353 10.39 -13.40 0.84
CA LEU A 353 11.33 -12.69 1.72
C LEU A 353 10.63 -11.82 2.79
N LYS A 354 9.53 -11.16 2.42
CA LYS A 354 8.83 -10.17 3.24
C LYS A 354 7.67 -10.74 4.06
N SER A 355 7.46 -12.07 4.05
CA SER A 355 6.48 -12.76 4.90
C SER A 355 7.16 -13.42 6.08
N THR A 356 6.44 -13.65 7.20
CA THR A 356 6.97 -14.48 8.28
C THR A 356 7.04 -15.94 7.83
N LEU A 357 8.09 -16.68 8.24
CA LEU A 357 8.20 -18.11 7.91
C LEU A 357 7.00 -18.92 8.42
N GLY A 358 6.49 -18.58 9.61
CA GLY A 358 5.29 -19.21 10.15
C GLY A 358 4.10 -19.10 9.19
N PHE A 359 3.89 -17.94 8.55
CA PHE A 359 2.83 -17.75 7.56
C PHE A 359 3.07 -18.56 6.29
N LEU A 360 4.30 -18.58 5.76
CA LEU A 360 4.63 -19.40 4.58
C LEU A 360 4.39 -20.90 4.85
N LEU A 361 4.80 -21.38 6.03
CA LEU A 361 4.57 -22.75 6.45
C LEU A 361 3.07 -23.06 6.69
N LEU A 362 2.28 -22.09 7.19
CA LEU A 362 0.82 -22.22 7.28
C LEU A 362 0.17 -22.37 5.90
N LEU A 363 0.64 -21.66 4.89
CA LEU A 363 0.16 -21.82 3.51
C LEU A 363 0.50 -23.21 2.95
N LEU A 364 1.72 -23.70 3.19
CA LEU A 364 2.14 -25.05 2.79
C LEU A 364 1.33 -26.13 3.53
N LEU A 365 1.12 -25.98 4.84
CA LEU A 365 0.27 -26.86 5.63
C LEU A 365 -1.17 -26.88 5.09
N ASN A 366 -1.73 -25.70 4.77
CA ASN A 366 -3.07 -25.59 4.19
C ASN A 366 -3.17 -26.33 2.85
N ALA A 367 -2.16 -26.18 1.98
CA ALA A 367 -2.11 -26.90 0.71
C ALA A 367 -2.02 -28.42 0.91
N ALA A 368 -1.15 -28.89 1.82
CA ALA A 368 -0.99 -30.31 2.13
C ALA A 368 -2.27 -30.93 2.70
N VAL A 369 -2.91 -30.24 3.66
CA VAL A 369 -4.19 -30.65 4.25
C VAL A 369 -5.30 -30.66 3.20
N ALA A 370 -5.37 -29.67 2.32
CA ALA A 370 -6.35 -29.62 1.23
C ALA A 370 -6.18 -30.80 0.24
N LEU A 371 -4.94 -31.17 -0.10
CA LEU A 371 -4.63 -32.33 -0.93
C LEU A 371 -5.05 -33.64 -0.27
N ALA A 372 -4.74 -33.82 1.02
CA ALA A 372 -5.16 -35.00 1.79
C ALA A 372 -6.68 -35.09 1.91
N PHE A 373 -7.35 -33.94 2.16
CA PHE A 373 -8.80 -33.85 2.29
C PHE A 373 -9.56 -34.24 1.00
N ARG A 374 -8.97 -34.06 -0.19
CA ARG A 374 -9.60 -34.49 -1.47
C ARG A 374 -10.01 -35.96 -1.51
N LYS A 375 -9.33 -36.82 -0.75
CA LYS A 375 -9.64 -38.24 -0.66
C LYS A 375 -10.85 -38.55 0.24
N HIS A 376 -11.29 -37.56 1.05
CA HIS A 376 -12.42 -37.72 1.95
C HIS A 376 -13.68 -37.16 1.29
N LYS A 377 -14.66 -38.04 1.05
CA LYS A 377 -15.95 -37.69 0.41
C LYS A 377 -16.90 -36.87 1.31
N GLU A 378 -16.41 -36.21 2.34
CA GLU A 378 -17.26 -35.38 3.20
C GLU A 378 -17.82 -34.18 2.46
N THR A 379 -19.10 -34.28 2.18
CA THR A 379 -19.89 -33.38 1.34
C THR A 379 -20.43 -32.13 2.07
N ALA A 380 -19.99 -31.85 3.27
CA ALA A 380 -20.53 -30.77 4.10
C ALA A 380 -20.10 -29.33 3.68
N ILE A 381 -19.72 -29.14 2.43
CA ILE A 381 -19.43 -27.80 1.89
C ILE A 381 -20.75 -27.20 1.42
N THR A 382 -21.21 -26.14 2.13
CA THR A 382 -22.45 -25.46 1.77
C THR A 382 -22.35 -24.78 0.40
N PRO A 383 -23.46 -24.64 -0.34
CA PRO A 383 -23.47 -23.90 -1.60
C PRO A 383 -22.93 -22.48 -1.47
N ALA A 384 -23.24 -21.79 -0.36
CA ALA A 384 -22.73 -20.45 -0.05
C ALA A 384 -21.20 -20.45 0.04
N TYR A 385 -20.61 -21.38 0.80
CA TYR A 385 -19.16 -21.50 0.89
C TYR A 385 -18.50 -21.69 -0.49
N ARG A 386 -19.06 -22.60 -1.33
CA ARG A 386 -18.52 -22.84 -2.68
C ARG A 386 -18.59 -21.59 -3.58
N ALA A 387 -19.64 -20.79 -3.45
CA ALA A 387 -19.78 -19.54 -4.20
C ALA A 387 -18.70 -18.52 -3.80
N HIS A 388 -18.56 -18.27 -2.50
CA HIS A 388 -17.52 -17.35 -1.99
C HIS A 388 -16.11 -17.82 -2.32
N TRP A 389 -15.85 -19.14 -2.20
CA TRP A 389 -14.55 -19.71 -2.54
C TRP A 389 -14.18 -19.48 -4.01
N ARG A 390 -15.13 -19.65 -4.93
CA ARG A 390 -14.91 -19.36 -6.36
C ARG A 390 -14.59 -17.90 -6.61
N VAL A 391 -15.28 -16.99 -5.94
CA VAL A 391 -15.02 -15.55 -6.03
C VAL A 391 -13.63 -15.21 -5.50
N LEU A 392 -13.23 -15.77 -4.35
CA LEU A 392 -11.89 -15.57 -3.77
C LEU A 392 -10.79 -16.10 -4.68
N MET A 393 -10.97 -17.30 -5.23
CA MET A 393 -10.01 -17.90 -6.17
C MET A 393 -9.89 -17.07 -7.45
N ALA A 394 -11.02 -16.65 -8.04
CA ALA A 394 -11.01 -15.78 -9.21
C ALA A 394 -10.31 -14.43 -8.90
N GLY A 395 -10.62 -13.84 -7.76
CA GLY A 395 -9.93 -12.63 -7.28
C GLY A 395 -8.43 -12.84 -7.16
N PHE A 396 -8.01 -13.88 -6.44
CA PHE A 396 -6.59 -14.17 -6.28
C PHE A 396 -5.86 -14.35 -7.62
N PHE A 397 -6.39 -15.18 -8.51
CA PHE A 397 -5.73 -15.44 -9.79
C PHE A 397 -5.69 -14.21 -10.70
N VAL A 398 -6.75 -13.40 -10.76
CA VAL A 398 -6.75 -12.18 -11.57
C VAL A 398 -5.69 -11.20 -11.06
N PHE A 399 -5.67 -10.91 -9.76
CA PHE A 399 -4.67 -10.01 -9.18
C PHE A 399 -3.25 -10.58 -9.29
N LEU A 400 -3.07 -11.90 -9.06
CA LEU A 400 -1.78 -12.56 -9.21
C LEU A 400 -1.25 -12.43 -10.65
N VAL A 401 -2.06 -12.76 -11.65
CA VAL A 401 -1.65 -12.69 -13.07
C VAL A 401 -1.23 -11.26 -13.44
N VAL A 402 -1.99 -10.26 -12.99
CA VAL A 402 -1.62 -8.85 -13.25
C VAL A 402 -0.31 -8.49 -12.56
N CYS A 403 -0.07 -8.93 -11.32
CA CYS A 403 1.21 -8.74 -10.65
C CYS A 403 2.37 -9.44 -11.38
N LEU A 404 2.17 -10.67 -11.83
CA LEU A 404 3.21 -11.42 -12.58
C LEU A 404 3.53 -10.79 -13.95
N LEU A 405 2.59 -10.07 -14.54
CA LEU A 405 2.75 -9.38 -15.82
C LEU A 405 3.08 -7.88 -15.66
N SER A 406 3.22 -7.41 -14.44
CA SER A 406 3.52 -6.01 -14.13
C SER A 406 4.89 -5.61 -14.68
N ARG A 407 4.98 -4.35 -15.14
CA ARG A 407 6.25 -3.69 -15.45
C ARG A 407 6.68 -2.70 -14.36
N LEU A 408 5.90 -2.63 -13.27
CA LEU A 408 6.11 -1.75 -12.12
C LEU A 408 6.35 -2.62 -10.87
N ASP A 409 7.56 -3.12 -10.73
CA ASP A 409 7.97 -4.03 -9.66
C ASP A 409 8.88 -3.30 -8.67
N ILE A 410 8.26 -2.42 -7.88
CA ILE A 410 8.98 -1.53 -6.94
C ILE A 410 8.74 -1.90 -5.47
N SER A 411 7.63 -2.58 -5.13
CA SER A 411 7.33 -2.90 -3.73
C SER A 411 6.28 -3.97 -3.55
N ILE A 412 6.43 -4.73 -2.47
CA ILE A 412 5.45 -5.73 -2.00
C ILE A 412 4.07 -5.11 -1.70
N ARG A 413 3.97 -3.78 -1.48
CA ARG A 413 2.70 -3.09 -1.27
C ARG A 413 1.71 -3.29 -2.42
N HIS A 414 2.19 -3.44 -3.65
CA HIS A 414 1.33 -3.72 -4.81
C HIS A 414 0.74 -5.13 -4.79
N PHE A 415 1.27 -6.01 -3.94
CA PHE A 415 0.80 -7.38 -3.75
C PHE A 415 -0.13 -7.55 -2.53
N THR A 416 -0.56 -6.47 -1.87
CA THR A 416 -1.38 -6.53 -0.64
C THR A 416 -2.72 -7.22 -0.84
N VAL A 417 -3.42 -6.99 -1.97
CA VAL A 417 -4.68 -7.70 -2.28
C VAL A 417 -4.45 -9.21 -2.36
N PRO A 418 -3.51 -9.75 -3.16
CA PRO A 418 -3.15 -11.17 -3.14
C PRO A 418 -2.79 -11.71 -1.76
N ILE A 419 -2.03 -10.97 -0.95
CA ILE A 419 -1.66 -11.40 0.42
C ILE A 419 -2.91 -11.61 1.27
N VAL A 420 -3.84 -10.65 1.28
CA VAL A 420 -5.07 -10.77 2.09
C VAL A 420 -5.96 -11.88 1.57
N LEU A 421 -6.02 -12.11 0.26
CA LEU A 421 -6.74 -13.25 -0.30
C LEU A 421 -6.10 -14.59 0.09
N LEU A 422 -4.76 -14.70 0.12
CA LEU A 422 -4.05 -15.88 0.63
C LEU A 422 -4.36 -16.13 2.11
N ILE A 423 -4.43 -15.08 2.93
CA ILE A 423 -4.84 -15.17 4.33
C ILE A 423 -6.26 -15.74 4.44
N LEU A 424 -7.21 -15.22 3.65
CA LEU A 424 -8.59 -15.73 3.64
C LEU A 424 -8.68 -17.19 3.14
N MET A 425 -7.74 -17.63 2.30
CA MET A 425 -7.65 -19.01 1.86
C MET A 425 -7.23 -20.00 2.96
N LEU A 426 -6.77 -19.53 4.12
CA LEU A 426 -6.58 -20.36 5.31
C LEU A 426 -7.90 -20.71 6.01
N ALA A 427 -9.01 -20.02 5.71
CA ALA A 427 -10.29 -20.21 6.40
C ALA A 427 -10.83 -21.67 6.41
N PRO A 428 -10.64 -22.51 5.38
CA PRO A 428 -11.07 -23.91 5.42
C PRO A 428 -10.22 -24.81 6.31
N LEU A 429 -8.97 -24.42 6.60
CA LEU A 429 -7.97 -25.26 7.26
C LEU A 429 -8.47 -25.92 8.57
N PRO A 430 -9.07 -25.20 9.53
CA PRO A 430 -9.51 -25.84 10.80
C PRO A 430 -10.59 -26.91 10.58
N ARG A 431 -11.43 -26.75 9.54
CA ARG A 431 -12.47 -27.72 9.21
C ARG A 431 -11.89 -28.93 8.50
N MET A 432 -11.00 -28.73 7.53
CA MET A 432 -10.35 -29.81 6.80
C MET A 432 -9.51 -30.69 7.71
N MET A 433 -8.77 -30.08 8.66
CA MET A 433 -7.96 -30.83 9.64
C MET A 433 -8.80 -31.79 10.48
N ARG A 434 -9.97 -31.37 10.96
CA ARG A 434 -10.85 -32.20 11.80
C ARG A 434 -11.37 -33.45 11.12
N ALA A 435 -11.41 -33.46 9.80
CA ALA A 435 -11.80 -34.62 9.00
C ALA A 435 -10.65 -35.61 8.77
N LEU A 436 -9.42 -35.28 9.15
CA LEU A 436 -8.24 -36.10 8.92
C LEU A 436 -7.81 -36.87 10.17
N PRO A 437 -7.19 -38.07 9.98
CA PRO A 437 -6.48 -38.74 11.05
C PRO A 437 -5.42 -37.79 11.65
N ARG A 438 -5.12 -37.91 12.93
CA ARG A 438 -4.14 -37.08 13.65
C ARG A 438 -4.48 -35.58 13.67
N HIS A 439 -5.77 -35.21 13.59
CA HIS A 439 -6.22 -33.81 13.60
C HIS A 439 -5.65 -33.01 14.77
N ARG A 440 -5.51 -33.61 15.99
CA ARG A 440 -4.92 -32.92 17.16
C ARG A 440 -3.47 -32.49 16.92
N LEU A 441 -2.68 -33.34 16.23
CA LEU A 441 -1.29 -32.97 15.86
C LEU A 441 -1.28 -31.80 14.86
N LEU A 442 -2.16 -31.84 13.85
CA LEU A 442 -2.28 -30.77 12.87
C LEU A 442 -2.74 -29.45 13.52
N GLU A 443 -3.67 -29.51 14.48
CA GLU A 443 -4.09 -28.35 15.27
C GLU A 443 -2.94 -27.81 16.10
N ALA A 444 -2.16 -28.66 16.80
CA ALA A 444 -0.99 -28.25 17.57
C ALA A 444 0.08 -27.59 16.68
N VAL A 445 0.39 -28.19 15.51
CA VAL A 445 1.31 -27.62 14.53
C VAL A 445 0.81 -26.23 14.06
N THR A 446 -0.48 -26.11 13.77
CA THR A 446 -1.08 -24.82 13.37
C THR A 446 -0.90 -23.77 14.44
N VAL A 447 -1.14 -24.09 15.71
CA VAL A 447 -0.94 -23.16 16.84
C VAL A 447 0.52 -22.74 16.95
N VAL A 448 1.46 -23.70 16.87
CA VAL A 448 2.91 -23.38 16.92
C VAL A 448 3.30 -22.45 15.76
N LEU A 449 2.83 -22.69 14.55
CA LEU A 449 3.13 -21.84 13.40
C LEU A 449 2.52 -20.44 13.55
N VAL A 450 1.30 -20.33 14.10
CA VAL A 450 0.69 -19.03 14.41
C VAL A 450 1.52 -18.27 15.43
N VAL A 451 1.93 -18.91 16.54
CA VAL A 451 2.78 -18.29 17.56
C VAL A 451 4.13 -17.89 16.96
N ALA A 452 4.72 -18.72 16.12
CA ALA A 452 5.99 -18.43 15.44
C ALA A 452 5.91 -17.21 14.50
N CYS A 453 4.71 -16.77 14.06
CA CYS A 453 4.57 -15.54 13.31
C CYS A 453 4.83 -14.28 14.15
N PHE A 454 4.60 -14.31 15.45
CA PHE A 454 4.72 -13.12 16.32
C PHE A 454 6.17 -12.77 16.65
N ALA A 455 7.03 -13.75 16.87
CA ALA A 455 8.42 -13.52 17.29
C ALA A 455 9.20 -12.58 16.34
N PRO A 456 9.24 -12.80 15.01
CA PRO A 456 9.95 -11.92 14.11
C PRO A 456 9.34 -10.51 14.03
N ILE A 457 8.02 -10.38 14.26
CA ILE A 457 7.35 -9.07 14.29
C ILE A 457 7.80 -8.28 15.52
N LEU A 458 7.83 -8.92 16.70
CA LEU A 458 8.29 -8.27 17.92
C LEU A 458 9.78 -7.90 17.83
N ALA A 459 10.61 -8.72 17.18
CA ALA A 459 12.02 -8.45 16.98
C ALA A 459 12.30 -7.30 16.01
N ALA A 460 11.45 -7.13 14.96
CA ALA A 460 11.61 -6.07 13.97
C ALA A 460 10.99 -4.73 14.39
N TYR A 461 10.15 -4.71 15.42
CA TYR A 461 9.49 -3.49 15.89
C TYR A 461 10.51 -2.42 16.31
N PRO A 462 10.30 -1.14 15.95
CA PRO A 462 9.15 -0.58 15.23
C PRO A 462 9.34 -0.44 13.71
N TYR A 463 10.41 -0.99 13.10
CA TYR A 463 10.78 -0.73 11.72
C TYR A 463 10.59 -1.97 10.84
N PHE A 464 9.57 -1.95 9.97
CA PHE A 464 9.23 -3.10 9.12
C PHE A 464 9.61 -2.93 7.64
N PHE A 465 10.01 -1.73 7.20
CA PHE A 465 10.49 -1.54 5.82
C PHE A 465 11.66 -2.47 5.50
N PRO A 466 12.74 -2.53 6.28
CA PRO A 466 13.86 -3.41 5.98
C PRO A 466 13.64 -4.86 6.44
N PHE A 467 12.43 -5.23 6.90
CA PHE A 467 12.14 -6.60 7.34
C PHE A 467 12.41 -7.61 6.23
N ALA A 468 13.19 -8.63 6.54
CA ALA A 468 13.33 -9.86 5.77
C ALA A 468 13.36 -11.06 6.73
N ASN A 469 12.79 -12.18 6.31
CA ASN A 469 12.88 -13.42 7.06
C ASN A 469 14.22 -14.13 6.80
N SER A 470 14.45 -15.29 7.45
CA SER A 470 15.70 -16.04 7.33
C SER A 470 15.99 -16.62 5.92
N LEU A 471 15.06 -16.54 4.97
CA LEU A 471 15.36 -16.83 3.56
C LEU A 471 16.29 -15.78 2.91
N SER A 472 16.55 -14.66 3.59
CA SER A 472 17.61 -13.72 3.21
C SER A 472 19.01 -14.26 3.50
N PHE A 473 19.14 -15.36 4.26
CA PHE A 473 20.41 -15.95 4.69
C PHE A 473 21.34 -14.92 5.38
N GLY A 474 20.76 -14.03 6.17
CA GLY A 474 21.49 -12.99 6.90
C GLY A 474 21.98 -11.82 6.04
N ARG A 475 21.69 -11.80 4.74
CA ARG A 475 22.02 -10.65 3.88
C ARG A 475 21.06 -9.50 4.15
N PRO A 476 21.56 -8.25 4.24
CA PRO A 476 20.72 -7.07 4.28
C PRO A 476 19.75 -7.03 3.08
N LEU A 477 18.54 -6.55 3.30
CA LEU A 477 17.49 -6.62 2.28
C LEU A 477 17.83 -5.84 1.00
N TYR A 478 18.60 -4.76 1.10
CA TYR A 478 19.01 -3.96 -0.07
C TYR A 478 19.90 -4.72 -1.07
N TYR A 479 20.46 -5.88 -0.71
CA TYR A 479 21.11 -6.79 -1.67
C TYR A 479 20.12 -7.62 -2.49
N LEU A 480 18.91 -7.80 -1.98
CA LEU A 480 17.92 -8.70 -2.56
C LEU A 480 16.80 -7.94 -3.26
N LEU A 481 16.32 -6.88 -2.62
CA LEU A 481 15.24 -6.00 -3.08
C LEU A 481 15.65 -4.55 -2.86
N ASN A 482 15.02 -3.63 -3.56
CA ASN A 482 15.26 -2.20 -3.38
C ASN A 482 13.94 -1.41 -3.36
N ASP A 483 14.01 -0.06 -3.52
CA ASP A 483 12.87 0.84 -3.51
C ASP A 483 12.09 0.74 -2.18
N SER A 484 10.82 1.02 -2.18
CA SER A 484 9.94 1.01 -0.99
C SER A 484 9.73 -0.38 -0.34
N ASN A 485 10.55 -1.39 -0.68
CA ASN A 485 10.69 -2.58 0.15
C ASN A 485 11.69 -2.40 1.30
N VAL A 486 12.65 -1.51 1.16
CA VAL A 486 13.81 -1.38 2.05
C VAL A 486 13.73 -0.11 2.87
N THR A 487 13.51 1.03 2.22
CA THR A 487 13.25 2.33 2.83
C THR A 487 12.47 3.22 1.88
N TRP A 488 11.80 4.21 2.43
CA TRP A 488 10.99 5.16 1.66
C TRP A 488 10.94 6.54 2.33
N ASN A 489 12.08 6.98 2.86
CA ASN A 489 12.27 8.22 3.61
C ASN A 489 11.73 8.22 5.06
N GLU A 490 11.31 7.07 5.58
CA GLU A 490 10.72 6.95 6.92
C GLU A 490 11.76 7.05 8.05
N GLY A 491 13.06 6.89 7.75
CA GLY A 491 14.14 6.71 8.72
C GLY A 491 14.67 7.99 9.39
N LEU A 492 14.29 9.19 8.93
CA LEU A 492 14.85 10.47 9.42
C LEU A 492 14.79 10.65 10.94
N PRO A 493 13.72 10.27 11.68
CA PRO A 493 13.72 10.42 13.13
C PRO A 493 14.76 9.53 13.84
N ALA A 494 15.22 8.46 13.22
CA ALA A 494 16.32 7.66 13.77
C ALA A 494 17.67 8.34 13.51
N LEU A 495 17.83 8.99 12.36
CA LEU A 495 19.02 9.79 12.05
C LEU A 495 19.11 11.01 12.97
N GLU A 496 18.00 11.71 13.23
CA GLU A 496 17.93 12.84 14.18
C GLU A 496 18.40 12.40 15.58
N ARG A 497 17.88 11.27 16.09
CA ARG A 497 18.33 10.75 17.39
C ARG A 497 19.81 10.41 17.40
N PHE A 498 20.32 9.81 16.34
CA PHE A 498 21.74 9.49 16.18
C PHE A 498 22.60 10.78 16.19
N ALA A 499 22.25 11.79 15.40
CA ALA A 499 22.96 13.06 15.35
C ALA A 499 23.01 13.72 16.73
N LYS A 500 21.91 13.77 17.47
CA LYS A 500 21.86 14.28 18.85
C LYS A 500 22.71 13.46 19.82
N GLN A 501 22.67 12.13 19.74
CA GLN A 501 23.48 11.25 20.61
C GLN A 501 24.98 11.37 20.37
N GLN A 502 25.37 11.61 19.12
CA GLN A 502 26.76 11.83 18.74
C GLN A 502 27.20 13.30 18.83
N HIS A 503 26.30 14.20 19.28
CA HIS A 503 26.53 15.66 19.36
C HIS A 503 27.04 16.24 18.03
N LEU A 504 26.45 15.78 16.90
CA LEU A 504 26.85 16.24 15.58
C LEU A 504 26.30 17.65 15.32
N THR A 505 27.13 18.50 14.76
CA THR A 505 26.70 19.82 14.21
C THR A 505 26.36 19.71 12.73
N GLN A 506 26.79 18.63 12.07
CA GLN A 506 26.58 18.35 10.66
C GLN A 506 26.62 16.84 10.40
N VAL A 507 25.74 16.36 9.54
CA VAL A 507 25.76 15.00 8.96
C VAL A 507 25.51 15.09 7.46
N GLU A 508 26.43 14.56 6.68
CA GLU A 508 26.26 14.44 5.24
C GLU A 508 25.18 13.39 4.94
N LEU A 509 24.22 13.70 4.08
CA LEU A 509 23.09 12.81 3.81
C LEU A 509 22.92 12.55 2.31
N ASP A 510 22.93 11.28 1.92
CA ASP A 510 22.38 10.88 0.62
C ASP A 510 20.87 10.81 0.72
N TRP A 511 20.20 11.78 0.09
CA TRP A 511 18.77 11.97 0.20
C TRP A 511 18.05 11.81 -1.12
N ALA A 512 17.11 10.91 -1.15
CA ALA A 512 16.48 10.47 -2.38
C ALA A 512 15.06 11.04 -2.59
N SER A 513 14.59 11.97 -1.73
CA SER A 513 13.26 12.57 -1.80
C SER A 513 13.24 14.00 -2.35
N LEU A 514 12.02 14.48 -2.64
CA LEU A 514 11.75 15.89 -2.95
C LEU A 514 11.45 16.73 -1.71
N SER A 515 11.25 16.10 -0.54
CA SER A 515 11.03 16.80 0.74
C SER A 515 12.34 17.26 1.37
N ASP A 516 12.30 18.34 2.17
CA ASP A 516 13.47 18.88 2.83
C ASP A 516 13.79 18.12 4.14
N PRO A 517 14.90 17.34 4.21
CA PRO A 517 15.24 16.56 5.39
C PRO A 517 15.55 17.43 6.62
N VAL A 518 15.94 18.69 6.42
CA VAL A 518 16.29 19.64 7.49
C VAL A 518 15.10 19.98 8.40
N LEU A 519 13.87 19.79 7.91
CA LEU A 519 12.66 19.93 8.73
C LEU A 519 12.60 18.93 9.89
N ILE A 520 13.32 17.81 9.78
CA ILE A 520 13.35 16.73 10.78
C ILE A 520 14.75 16.61 11.39
N VAL A 521 15.80 16.69 10.57
CA VAL A 521 17.21 16.59 10.95
C VAL A 521 17.90 17.91 10.62
N PRO A 522 17.90 18.89 11.53
CA PRO A 522 18.50 20.21 11.26
C PRO A 522 19.98 20.16 10.89
N GLU A 523 20.69 19.15 11.35
CA GLU A 523 22.11 18.92 11.09
C GLU A 523 22.39 18.32 9.70
N ALA A 524 21.35 17.91 8.94
CA ALA A 524 21.53 17.24 7.65
C ALA A 524 21.99 18.21 6.56
N GLN A 525 23.02 17.80 5.83
CA GLN A 525 23.46 18.45 4.58
C GLN A 525 23.39 17.44 3.44
N ILE A 526 22.80 17.84 2.32
CA ILE A 526 22.62 16.93 1.17
C ILE A 526 23.96 16.77 0.47
N TRP A 527 24.48 15.56 0.52
CA TRP A 527 25.79 15.19 -0.03
C TRP A 527 25.70 14.33 -1.30
N ASN A 528 24.71 13.44 -1.37
CA ASN A 528 24.36 12.63 -2.55
C ASN A 528 25.49 11.74 -3.08
N CYS A 529 26.19 11.07 -2.19
CA CYS A 529 27.27 10.13 -2.53
C CYS A 529 28.32 10.72 -3.50
N GLN A 530 28.68 11.99 -3.29
CA GLN A 530 29.80 12.61 -4.00
C GLN A 530 31.12 11.89 -3.64
N THR A 531 32.12 12.04 -4.49
CA THR A 531 33.44 11.54 -4.19
C THR A 531 33.99 12.16 -2.91
N LEU A 532 34.46 11.31 -1.98
CA LEU A 532 35.09 11.79 -0.74
C LEU A 532 36.36 12.59 -1.05
N THR A 533 36.53 13.65 -0.30
CA THR A 533 37.69 14.53 -0.30
C THR A 533 38.35 14.52 1.08
N ASP A 534 39.55 15.09 1.22
CA ASP A 534 40.18 15.24 2.53
C ASP A 534 39.37 16.11 3.49
N ALA A 535 38.47 16.96 2.97
CA ALA A 535 37.54 17.75 3.77
C ALA A 535 36.49 16.89 4.47
N ASP A 536 36.24 15.66 4.01
CA ASP A 536 35.26 14.72 4.57
C ASP A 536 35.90 13.85 5.67
N ALA A 537 37.21 13.96 5.92
CA ALA A 537 37.90 13.19 6.94
C ALA A 537 37.29 13.40 8.33
N GLY A 538 36.94 12.30 9.01
CA GLY A 538 36.34 12.30 10.34
C GLY A 538 34.86 12.65 10.39
N ARG A 539 34.22 13.01 9.26
CA ARG A 539 32.79 13.32 9.19
C ARG A 539 31.93 12.05 9.24
N TRP A 540 30.66 12.24 9.57
CA TRP A 540 29.63 11.23 9.49
C TRP A 540 28.84 11.41 8.20
N VAL A 541 28.66 10.31 7.47
CA VAL A 541 27.88 10.24 6.24
C VAL A 541 26.73 9.27 6.46
N ALA A 542 25.52 9.70 6.20
CA ALA A 542 24.32 8.90 6.24
C ALA A 542 23.85 8.57 4.81
N VAL A 543 23.47 7.33 4.59
CA VAL A 543 23.02 6.84 3.27
C VAL A 543 21.74 6.04 3.45
N GLU A 544 20.72 6.35 2.68
CA GLU A 544 19.52 5.50 2.60
C GLU A 544 19.90 4.16 1.97
N ALA A 545 19.36 3.07 2.51
CA ALA A 545 19.69 1.72 2.08
C ALA A 545 19.44 1.47 0.58
N VAL A 546 18.47 2.16 -0.03
CA VAL A 546 18.18 2.12 -1.48
C VAL A 546 19.35 2.63 -2.33
N SER A 547 20.18 3.53 -1.79
CA SER A 547 21.28 4.16 -2.52
C SER A 547 22.59 3.38 -2.46
N ILE A 548 22.68 2.33 -1.64
CA ILE A 548 23.95 1.60 -1.43
C ILE A 548 24.35 0.82 -2.69
N LEU A 549 23.41 0.10 -3.32
CA LEU A 549 23.67 -0.74 -4.50
C LEU A 549 22.99 -0.25 -5.77
N ASP A 550 22.19 0.78 -5.68
CA ASP A 550 21.51 1.40 -6.81
C ASP A 550 22.48 2.36 -7.55
N ASN A 551 21.97 3.11 -8.52
CA ASN A 551 22.70 4.04 -9.37
C ASN A 551 23.40 5.21 -8.64
N HIS A 552 23.41 5.24 -7.31
CA HIS A 552 23.94 6.32 -6.49
C HIS A 552 25.44 6.20 -6.18
N ASN A 553 26.10 5.12 -6.60
CA ASN A 553 27.53 4.88 -6.34
C ASN A 553 27.95 4.96 -4.86
N CYS A 554 27.05 4.77 -3.91
CA CYS A 554 27.37 4.75 -2.47
C CYS A 554 28.02 3.44 -2.01
N GLY A 555 28.06 2.42 -2.87
CA GLY A 555 28.56 1.09 -2.53
C GLY A 555 29.99 1.04 -2.02
N TYR A 556 30.84 1.99 -2.42
CA TYR A 556 32.22 2.09 -1.95
C TYR A 556 32.32 2.38 -0.43
N LEU A 557 31.26 2.95 0.18
CA LEU A 557 31.22 3.21 1.62
C LEU A 557 31.16 1.92 2.45
N GLN A 558 30.71 0.80 1.89
CA GLN A 558 30.58 -0.47 2.61
C GLN A 558 31.92 -0.99 3.18
N GLN A 559 33.06 -0.52 2.67
CA GLN A 559 34.35 -0.85 3.20
C GLN A 559 34.65 -0.18 4.55
N TYR A 560 33.92 0.86 4.92
CA TYR A 560 34.09 1.57 6.18
C TYR A 560 33.21 1.03 7.30
N PRO A 561 33.63 1.16 8.57
CA PRO A 561 32.77 0.86 9.70
C PRO A 561 31.46 1.64 9.64
N HIS A 562 30.37 0.95 9.83
CA HIS A 562 29.05 1.55 9.73
C HIS A 562 28.11 1.02 10.80
N GLN A 563 27.05 1.79 11.06
CA GLN A 563 25.96 1.43 11.92
C GLN A 563 24.63 1.53 11.14
N ALA A 564 23.80 0.51 11.28
CA ALA A 564 22.45 0.51 10.73
C ALA A 564 21.49 1.24 11.69
N LEU A 565 20.71 2.17 11.16
CA LEU A 565 19.64 2.88 11.85
C LEU A 565 18.29 2.46 11.28
N ALA A 566 17.20 2.66 12.04
CA ALA A 566 15.84 2.33 11.62
C ALA A 566 15.72 0.90 11.07
N GLY A 567 16.32 -0.09 11.75
CA GLY A 567 16.29 -1.49 11.32
C GLY A 567 17.09 -1.78 10.04
N GLY A 568 17.87 -0.83 9.55
CA GLY A 568 18.64 -0.94 8.30
C GLY A 568 18.06 -0.14 7.13
N ALA A 569 17.16 0.81 7.40
CA ALA A 569 16.69 1.77 6.40
C ALA A 569 17.73 2.84 6.07
N ILE A 570 18.55 3.23 7.06
CA ILE A 570 19.65 4.19 6.91
C ILE A 570 20.93 3.54 7.47
N TYR A 571 22.04 3.76 6.79
CA TYR A 571 23.38 3.38 7.24
C TYR A 571 24.22 4.63 7.46
N VAL A 572 24.85 4.74 8.61
CA VAL A 572 25.77 5.85 8.94
C VAL A 572 27.21 5.33 8.96
N PHE A 573 28.08 6.04 8.26
CA PHE A 573 29.50 5.71 8.07
C PHE A 573 30.35 6.81 8.69
N LYS A 574 31.35 6.44 9.46
CA LYS A 574 32.37 7.40 9.90
C LYS A 574 33.54 7.36 8.94
N ILE A 575 33.78 8.45 8.26
CA ILE A 575 34.89 8.54 7.31
C ILE A 575 36.21 8.60 8.06
N PRO A 576 37.18 7.72 7.76
CA PRO A 576 38.48 7.72 8.44
C PRO A 576 39.29 8.97 8.10
N SER A 577 40.25 9.28 8.97
CA SER A 577 41.23 10.36 8.76
C SER A 577 42.64 9.77 8.81
N PRO A 578 43.44 9.87 7.72
CA PRO A 578 43.15 10.48 6.42
C PRO A 578 42.15 9.65 5.61
N VAL A 579 41.50 10.28 4.60
CA VAL A 579 40.59 9.57 3.67
C VAL A 579 41.43 8.62 2.83
N PRO A 580 41.14 7.30 2.83
CA PRO A 580 41.89 6.34 2.04
C PRO A 580 41.78 6.63 0.53
N SER A 581 42.87 6.47 -0.19
CA SER A 581 42.91 6.66 -1.65
C SER A 581 42.00 5.74 -2.45
N ILE A 582 41.51 4.66 -1.84
CA ILE A 582 40.61 3.65 -2.42
C ILE A 582 39.17 4.20 -2.52
N GLY A 583 38.80 5.26 -1.78
CA GLY A 583 37.46 5.89 -1.83
C GLY A 583 37.23 6.76 -3.06
N LYS A 584 38.22 6.92 -3.93
CA LYS A 584 38.05 7.61 -5.21
C LYS A 584 37.46 6.60 -6.20
N SER A 585 36.19 6.76 -6.53
CA SER A 585 35.55 6.00 -7.60
C SER A 585 36.44 6.02 -8.86
N ASN A 586 36.99 4.87 -9.25
CA ASN A 586 37.70 4.70 -10.51
C ASN A 586 36.76 4.59 -11.72
N GLY A 587 35.43 4.71 -11.49
CA GLY A 587 34.46 4.80 -12.56
C GLY A 587 34.32 6.25 -13.05
N PRO A 588 33.96 6.46 -14.32
CA PRO A 588 33.63 7.79 -14.79
C PRO A 588 32.51 8.34 -13.87
N PRO A 589 32.61 9.62 -13.43
CA PRO A 589 31.55 10.21 -12.62
C PRO A 589 30.24 10.03 -13.39
N VAL A 590 29.28 9.36 -12.79
CA VAL A 590 27.94 9.30 -13.37
C VAL A 590 27.47 10.74 -13.48
N PRO A 591 27.20 11.23 -14.70
CA PRO A 591 26.78 12.62 -14.87
C PRO A 591 25.60 12.88 -13.94
N THR A 592 25.69 13.93 -13.15
CA THR A 592 24.67 14.32 -12.15
C THR A 592 23.24 14.39 -12.72
N GLY A 593 23.08 14.62 -14.03
CA GLY A 593 21.81 14.61 -14.73
C GLY A 593 21.24 13.23 -15.13
N GLN A 594 21.92 12.11 -14.85
CA GLN A 594 21.45 10.77 -15.25
C GLN A 594 20.94 9.91 -14.08
N ARG A 595 21.03 10.38 -12.85
CA ARG A 595 20.45 9.66 -11.71
C ARG A 595 18.93 9.77 -11.74
N ILE A 596 18.29 8.68 -12.11
CA ILE A 596 16.83 8.59 -12.15
C ILE A 596 16.38 7.80 -10.92
N MET A 597 15.83 8.49 -9.91
CA MET A 597 15.03 7.85 -8.90
C MET A 597 13.57 8.27 -9.11
N TRP A 598 12.63 7.34 -9.03
CA TRP A 598 11.22 7.61 -9.29
C TRP A 598 10.93 8.12 -10.71
N GLY A 599 11.81 7.84 -11.68
CA GLY A 599 11.72 8.37 -13.03
C GLY A 599 12.07 9.86 -13.16
N MET A 600 12.61 10.49 -12.11
CA MET A 600 13.00 11.89 -12.09
C MET A 600 14.51 12.07 -12.08
N PRO A 601 15.07 13.03 -12.86
CA PRO A 601 16.48 13.37 -12.79
C PRO A 601 16.88 13.83 -11.38
N PHE A 602 18.07 13.48 -10.95
CA PHE A 602 18.60 13.85 -9.64
C PHE A 602 18.58 15.37 -9.38
N ASP A 603 18.96 16.15 -10.38
CA ASP A 603 18.97 17.62 -10.30
C ASP A 603 17.60 18.22 -9.92
N LEU A 604 16.52 17.51 -10.21
CA LEU A 604 15.19 17.96 -9.87
C LEU A 604 14.91 17.94 -8.37
N ARG A 605 15.51 17.02 -7.62
CA ARG A 605 15.31 16.96 -6.15
C ARG A 605 15.99 18.12 -5.47
N ALA A 606 17.29 18.30 -5.78
CA ALA A 606 18.04 19.44 -5.29
C ALA A 606 17.33 20.76 -5.66
N TRP A 607 16.79 20.82 -6.88
CA TRP A 607 15.99 21.95 -7.33
C TRP A 607 14.70 22.10 -6.51
N ALA A 608 13.90 21.05 -6.30
CA ALA A 608 12.66 21.14 -5.54
C ALA A 608 12.89 21.60 -4.10
N ILE A 609 13.92 21.05 -3.44
CA ILE A 609 14.32 21.46 -2.09
C ILE A 609 14.81 22.91 -2.06
N ASN A 610 15.61 23.33 -3.05
CA ASN A 610 16.08 24.70 -3.15
C ASN A 610 14.92 25.70 -3.37
N VAL A 611 13.99 25.35 -4.23
CA VAL A 611 12.78 26.12 -4.48
C VAL A 611 11.91 26.23 -3.23
N GLU A 612 11.80 25.15 -2.48
CA GLU A 612 11.07 25.15 -1.22
C GLU A 612 11.70 26.07 -0.17
N ARG A 613 13.04 26.09 -0.09
CA ARG A 613 13.80 26.98 0.79
C ARG A 613 13.74 28.44 0.33
N HIS A 614 13.63 28.67 -0.98
CA HIS A 614 13.67 29.97 -1.64
C HIS A 614 12.51 30.13 -2.62
N PRO A 615 11.26 30.20 -2.15
CA PRO A 615 10.07 30.24 -3.02
C PRO A 615 10.05 31.45 -3.97
N GLU A 616 10.74 32.52 -3.63
CA GLU A 616 10.89 33.71 -4.47
C GLU A 616 11.66 33.44 -5.79
N ARG A 617 12.44 32.35 -5.86
CA ARG A 617 13.22 31.97 -7.04
C ARG A 617 12.47 31.02 -7.97
N LEU A 618 11.33 30.50 -7.55
CA LEU A 618 10.61 29.46 -8.28
C LEU A 618 10.31 29.79 -9.74
N PRO A 619 9.82 30.98 -10.11
CA PRO A 619 9.53 31.28 -11.52
C PRO A 619 10.78 31.23 -12.42
N SER A 620 11.92 31.71 -11.92
CA SER A 620 13.20 31.70 -12.64
C SER A 620 13.75 30.28 -12.79
N GLU A 621 13.73 29.52 -11.71
CA GLU A 621 14.21 28.14 -11.66
C GLU A 621 13.35 27.22 -12.54
N LEU A 622 12.03 27.39 -12.53
CA LEU A 622 11.11 26.65 -13.38
C LEU A 622 11.39 26.92 -14.86
N LYS A 623 11.64 28.17 -15.24
CA LYS A 623 11.98 28.55 -16.61
C LYS A 623 13.30 27.91 -17.07
N ILE A 624 14.32 27.91 -16.23
CA ILE A 624 15.62 27.26 -16.51
C ILE A 624 15.41 25.75 -16.69
N LEU A 625 14.63 25.15 -15.81
CA LEU A 625 14.37 23.71 -15.85
C LEU A 625 13.60 23.33 -17.11
N MET A 626 12.57 24.07 -17.49
CA MET A 626 11.82 23.86 -18.75
C MET A 626 12.72 23.97 -19.98
N GLN A 627 13.65 24.94 -19.99
CA GLN A 627 14.62 25.09 -21.10
C GLN A 627 15.56 23.88 -21.20
N LYS A 628 16.02 23.33 -20.06
CA LYS A 628 16.84 22.09 -20.05
C LYS A 628 16.09 20.88 -20.62
N PHE A 629 14.80 20.74 -20.33
CA PHE A 629 13.99 19.63 -20.87
C PHE A 629 13.59 19.78 -22.34
N GLN A 630 13.58 21.01 -22.87
CA GLN A 630 13.30 21.26 -24.29
C GLN A 630 14.54 21.04 -25.18
N GLN A 631 15.74 20.94 -24.61
CA GLN A 631 16.93 20.62 -25.38
C GLN A 631 16.93 19.11 -25.69
N PRO A 632 17.08 18.70 -26.96
CA PRO A 632 17.23 17.29 -27.30
C PRO A 632 18.45 16.72 -26.55
N PRO A 633 18.41 15.46 -26.13
CA PRO A 633 19.55 14.83 -25.48
C PRO A 633 20.77 15.03 -26.38
N LYS A 634 21.84 15.63 -25.85
CA LYS A 634 23.10 15.73 -26.58
C LYS A 634 23.48 14.32 -27.01
N GLN A 635 23.40 14.04 -28.31
CA GLN A 635 23.93 12.83 -28.89
C GLN A 635 25.41 12.79 -28.46
N ASN A 636 25.74 11.86 -27.58
CA ASN A 636 27.13 11.57 -27.28
C ASN A 636 27.78 11.20 -28.63
N ALA A 637 28.53 12.11 -29.17
CA ALA A 637 29.46 11.80 -30.25
C ALA A 637 30.35 10.65 -29.75
N LYS A 638 30.49 9.65 -30.60
CA LYS A 638 31.13 8.36 -30.42
C LYS A 638 32.48 8.42 -29.67
#